data_e796e16eda71d323f07af815b467c85b
#
_entry.id   e796e16eda71d323f07af815b467c85b
#
_cell.length_a   1.000
_cell.length_b   1.000
_cell.length_c   1.000
_cell.angle_alpha   90.00
_cell.angle_beta   90.00
_cell.angle_gamma   90.00
#
_symmetry.space_group_name_H-M   'P 1'
#
loop_
_entity.id
_entity.type
_entity.pdbx_description
1 polymer ?
#
loop_
_entity_poly.entity_id
_entity_poly.type
_entity_poly.pdbx_seq_one_letter_code
_entity_poly.pdbx_strand_id
1 'polypeptide(L)'
;MAAVFYSPNNAIPLSLLPPRPFNLHSLFTCTSSLTTTKKTKCKHKPSLFLQNPSKSHLVQPLLTPQQFKDSNVSVDADTNCIDYANLLRISVRCGDVVLTKIIHSSLVKFEEEDVYLKNALIAAYIKLDCLNLAERVFDSLTSPDVVSYTAIISAFAKSNREREAFELFLEMRDLGIEPNEFTYVAILTACIRSLNLELGCQVHGLVIRLGYSSYIYVVNALMGLYSKCGLLEFVVLLFNAMPQRDIVSWNTVIACMVEQSMYDRAFEMYRELRRNECLIADHFTLSTLLAASSRCLAVREGQELHRYALKNGLHGNLSVNNALIGFYTKCGTLKNVVDVFERMPVKDVFSWTEMIVAYMEFGHVDLAMEIFNSMPERNSVSYNALLAGFSQNHEGFKALALFCRMLEGGMELTDFALTSVLNACGSMMERKISEQIHAFILKCGLKLNDHIETSLVDMCTRCGRMDDAEKIFHDLPLDHDNSIALTSMICAYARNGQPEEAISLFLVRHSEKSLVVDEVGLATILGVCGTLGILKLGEQIHCYAWKHGLMSDTGVGNAMISMYTKCGEMQSAVKTFEAMPTHDLVSWNGLLTCYVLHRQGDGALDTWAKMERLGVDPDSITCVLVISAYRHTSTNLVDCCQKFFSSMQSSYNVNPTSEHYAGFVGVLGYWGLLEEAEKIISAMPFEPKASVWHALLDGCRLHVNAIIGKRAMKNILSIVPQDPSTFILKSNLYSASGRWQCSELVRAEMREKGIRKIPGRSWIILGDKVHSFFARDKLHSQSKDIYSGLQLLILECLKAGYVPDTSLVLHEVEEHQKKDFLFYHSAKLSVTFGLLMTRPGKPVRVMKNVLLCGDCHTFFKYVSVVTKRDIHVRDASGFHHFVNGKCSCGDNWC
;
A
#
# COMPACT_ATOMS: atom_id res chain seq x y z
N MET A 1 -28.05 7.25 -0.33
CA MET A 1 -26.74 7.03 -0.94
C MET A 1 -25.70 6.39 0.00
N ALA A 2 -25.74 6.59 1.29
CA ALA A 2 -24.82 5.88 2.22
C ALA A 2 -25.08 4.37 2.39
N ALA A 3 -26.18 3.84 1.87
CA ALA A 3 -26.53 2.41 1.96
C ALA A 3 -26.00 1.55 0.78
N VAL A 4 -25.37 2.16 -0.21
CA VAL A 4 -24.90 1.44 -1.43
C VAL A 4 -23.49 0.87 -1.26
N PHE A 5 -22.73 1.30 -0.26
CA PHE A 5 -21.37 0.83 -0.03
C PHE A 5 -21.22 -0.42 0.85
N TYR A 6 -22.32 -0.98 1.36
CA TYR A 6 -22.29 -2.20 2.16
C TYR A 6 -23.45 -3.14 1.76
N SER A 7 -23.27 -3.83 0.64
CA SER A 7 -24.04 -5.04 0.35
C SER A 7 -23.06 -6.23 0.25
N PRO A 8 -23.15 -7.22 1.15
CA PRO A 8 -22.33 -8.43 1.11
C PRO A 8 -22.92 -9.52 0.21
N ASN A 9 -23.44 -9.20 -0.97
CA ASN A 9 -24.01 -10.19 -1.89
C ASN A 9 -23.74 -9.83 -3.34
N ASN A 10 -22.47 -9.92 -3.79
CA ASN A 10 -22.15 -10.25 -5.16
C ASN A 10 -21.80 -11.74 -5.21
N ALA A 11 -22.81 -12.59 -5.09
CA ALA A 11 -22.72 -13.98 -5.49
C ALA A 11 -22.63 -13.99 -7.03
N ILE A 12 -21.45 -14.27 -7.55
CA ILE A 12 -21.22 -14.62 -8.95
C ILE A 12 -22.05 -15.86 -9.25
N PRO A 13 -22.77 -15.94 -10.38
CA PRO A 13 -23.55 -17.11 -10.74
C PRO A 13 -22.66 -18.35 -10.82
N LEU A 14 -23.08 -19.44 -10.23
CA LEU A 14 -22.44 -20.75 -10.13
C LEU A 14 -22.14 -21.46 -11.47
N SER A 15 -22.33 -20.82 -12.61
CA SER A 15 -22.18 -21.41 -13.95
C SER A 15 -20.81 -21.22 -14.62
N LEU A 16 -19.83 -20.61 -13.97
CA LEU A 16 -18.47 -20.38 -14.50
C LEU A 16 -17.36 -21.04 -13.67
N LEU A 17 -17.67 -22.04 -12.87
CA LEU A 17 -16.64 -22.83 -12.19
C LEU A 17 -16.20 -23.97 -13.12
N PRO A 18 -14.89 -24.17 -13.35
CA PRO A 18 -14.42 -25.36 -14.06
C PRO A 18 -14.73 -26.62 -13.24
N PRO A 19 -15.11 -27.74 -13.89
CA PRO A 19 -15.56 -28.93 -13.20
C PRO A 19 -14.38 -29.78 -12.71
N ARG A 20 -13.76 -29.41 -11.59
CA ARG A 20 -13.02 -30.34 -10.71
C ARG A 20 -12.70 -29.65 -9.38
N PRO A 21 -12.99 -30.25 -8.22
CA PRO A 21 -12.51 -29.72 -6.94
C PRO A 21 -10.99 -29.82 -6.90
N PHE A 22 -10.35 -28.72 -6.64
CA PHE A 22 -8.91 -28.65 -6.38
C PHE A 22 -8.64 -29.50 -5.13
N ASN A 23 -7.99 -30.64 -5.33
CA ASN A 23 -7.67 -31.55 -4.25
C ASN A 23 -6.28 -31.19 -3.71
N LEU A 24 -6.22 -30.26 -2.77
CA LEU A 24 -4.99 -29.89 -2.06
C LEU A 24 -4.42 -31.04 -1.19
N HIS A 25 -5.05 -32.23 -1.23
CA HIS A 25 -4.50 -33.43 -0.57
C HIS A 25 -3.10 -33.80 -1.08
N SER A 26 -2.71 -33.36 -2.31
CA SER A 26 -1.35 -33.54 -2.81
C SER A 26 -0.31 -32.71 -2.08
N LEU A 27 -0.68 -31.58 -1.47
CA LEU A 27 0.23 -30.78 -0.62
C LEU A 27 0.66 -31.52 0.65
N PHE A 28 -0.16 -32.47 1.15
CA PHE A 28 0.11 -33.17 2.39
C PHE A 28 0.95 -34.45 2.19
N THR A 29 1.09 -34.96 0.96
CA THR A 29 1.89 -36.14 0.68
C THR A 29 3.36 -35.86 0.42
N CYS A 30 3.73 -34.63 0.05
CA CYS A 30 5.14 -34.26 -0.15
C CYS A 30 5.91 -34.00 1.14
N THR A 31 5.25 -33.79 2.29
CA THR A 31 5.96 -33.50 3.55
C THR A 31 6.60 -34.74 4.22
N SER A 32 6.26 -35.94 3.80
CA SER A 32 6.88 -37.17 4.36
C SER A 32 8.25 -37.54 3.79
N SER A 33 8.69 -36.88 2.69
CA SER A 33 10.01 -37.12 2.08
C SER A 33 11.09 -36.13 2.49
N LEU A 34 10.74 -35.07 3.23
CA LEU A 34 11.69 -34.02 3.66
C LEU A 34 12.36 -34.27 5.04
N THR A 35 11.98 -35.35 5.73
CA THR A 35 12.47 -35.61 7.11
C THR A 35 13.64 -36.56 7.23
N THR A 36 14.21 -37.06 6.13
CA THR A 36 15.32 -38.05 6.18
C THR A 36 16.47 -37.72 5.23
N THR A 37 17.00 -36.53 5.26
CA THR A 37 18.35 -36.28 4.75
C THR A 37 19.23 -35.65 5.82
N LYS A 38 20.28 -36.38 6.16
CA LYS A 38 21.30 -36.07 7.14
C LYS A 38 21.80 -34.63 7.00
N LYS A 39 21.90 -33.95 8.14
CA LYS A 39 22.64 -32.70 8.32
C LYS A 39 24.05 -32.77 7.72
N THR A 40 24.25 -32.32 6.52
CA THR A 40 25.54 -31.80 6.07
C THR A 40 25.46 -30.29 6.13
N LYS A 41 26.24 -29.71 7.05
CA LYS A 41 26.42 -28.27 7.18
C LYS A 41 27.08 -27.73 5.91
N CYS A 42 26.31 -27.19 4.97
CA CYS A 42 26.80 -26.22 4.01
C CYS A 42 26.32 -24.84 4.45
N LYS A 43 27.26 -24.10 5.03
CA LYS A 43 27.11 -22.66 5.24
C LYS A 43 27.24 -21.98 3.88
N HIS A 44 26.17 -21.63 3.23
CA HIS A 44 26.17 -20.60 2.19
C HIS A 44 25.30 -19.43 2.65
N LYS A 45 25.96 -18.32 2.95
CA LYS A 45 25.31 -17.01 3.09
C LYS A 45 25.16 -16.40 1.68
N PRO A 46 24.09 -15.64 1.40
CA PRO A 46 23.88 -15.03 0.10
C PRO A 46 24.88 -13.90 -0.10
N SER A 47 25.74 -14.05 -1.09
CA SER A 47 26.58 -12.96 -1.61
C SER A 47 25.75 -12.15 -2.62
N LEU A 48 25.35 -10.95 -2.24
CA LEU A 48 24.82 -9.95 -3.16
C LEU A 48 25.98 -9.36 -3.99
N PHE A 49 25.95 -9.70 -5.27
CA PHE A 49 26.35 -8.92 -6.43
C PHE A 49 27.62 -8.07 -6.44
N LEU A 50 28.62 -8.63 -7.10
CA LEU A 50 29.39 -7.95 -8.15
C LEU A 50 29.96 -9.03 -9.07
N GLN A 51 29.20 -9.42 -10.09
CA GLN A 51 29.72 -10.22 -11.19
C GLN A 51 30.23 -9.29 -12.30
N ASN A 52 31.50 -9.39 -12.60
CA ASN A 52 32.09 -8.86 -13.79
C ASN A 52 31.62 -9.58 -15.05
N PRO A 53 31.48 -8.89 -16.20
CA PRO A 53 30.93 -9.47 -17.42
C PRO A 53 31.84 -10.56 -17.98
N SER A 54 31.20 -11.67 -18.32
CA SER A 54 31.72 -12.81 -19.06
C SER A 54 32.42 -12.41 -20.35
N LYS A 55 33.65 -12.80 -20.49
CA LYS A 55 34.27 -12.98 -21.80
C LYS A 55 34.00 -14.40 -22.29
N SER A 56 33.01 -14.53 -23.15
CA SER A 56 32.85 -15.70 -24.00
C SER A 56 33.80 -15.54 -25.21
N HIS A 57 34.95 -16.16 -25.15
CA HIS A 57 35.69 -16.58 -26.36
C HIS A 57 36.02 -18.05 -26.17
N LEU A 58 35.50 -18.82 -27.12
CA LEU A 58 35.88 -20.21 -27.38
C LEU A 58 37.39 -20.37 -27.28
N VAL A 59 37.85 -21.14 -26.31
CA VAL A 59 39.19 -21.72 -26.29
C VAL A 59 39.00 -23.21 -26.18
N GLN A 60 39.43 -23.89 -27.26
CA GLN A 60 39.56 -25.36 -27.30
C GLN A 60 40.35 -25.86 -26.09
N PRO A 61 40.05 -27.05 -25.58
CA PRO A 61 40.79 -27.63 -24.46
C PRO A 61 42.24 -27.88 -24.87
N LEU A 62 43.17 -27.19 -24.28
CA LEU A 62 44.58 -27.40 -24.40
C LEU A 62 45.01 -28.48 -23.37
N LEU A 63 45.31 -29.66 -23.91
CA LEU A 63 46.25 -30.69 -23.41
C LEU A 63 45.97 -31.28 -22.00
N THR A 64 45.64 -32.57 -21.99
CA THR A 64 45.60 -33.43 -20.80
C THR A 64 47.01 -33.58 -20.18
N PRO A 65 47.10 -33.93 -18.86
CA PRO A 65 48.41 -34.07 -18.16
C PRO A 65 49.40 -35.13 -18.71
N GLN A 66 48.95 -35.92 -19.66
CA GLN A 66 49.81 -36.95 -20.32
C GLN A 66 50.67 -36.38 -21.47
N GLN A 67 50.29 -35.21 -22.03
CA GLN A 67 51.04 -34.62 -23.13
C GLN A 67 52.24 -33.77 -22.71
N PHE A 68 52.41 -33.52 -21.40
CA PHE A 68 53.57 -32.82 -20.84
C PHE A 68 54.83 -33.69 -20.72
N LYS A 69 54.74 -35.02 -20.96
CA LYS A 69 55.92 -35.95 -20.88
C LYS A 69 56.70 -36.12 -22.17
N ASP A 70 56.18 -35.73 -23.30
CA ASP A 70 56.73 -36.03 -24.60
C ASP A 70 57.26 -34.85 -25.44
N SER A 71 57.32 -33.65 -24.86
CA SER A 71 57.98 -32.53 -25.53
C SER A 71 59.41 -32.37 -25.01
N ASN A 72 60.36 -33.11 -25.69
CA ASN A 72 61.78 -32.83 -25.61
C ASN A 72 62.04 -31.41 -26.16
N VAL A 73 62.06 -30.41 -25.34
CA VAL A 73 62.70 -29.13 -25.65
C VAL A 73 64.10 -29.21 -25.12
N SER A 74 65.06 -29.18 -26.03
CA SER A 74 66.46 -29.04 -25.72
C SER A 74 66.75 -27.88 -24.78
N VAL A 75 67.20 -28.16 -23.60
CA VAL A 75 67.58 -27.24 -22.57
C VAL A 75 69.00 -26.70 -22.87
N ASP A 76 69.11 -25.46 -23.28
CA ASP A 76 70.32 -24.71 -23.15
C ASP A 76 70.58 -24.38 -21.69
N ALA A 77 71.69 -24.80 -21.14
CA ALA A 77 72.00 -24.90 -19.70
C ALA A 77 72.57 -23.60 -19.09
N ASP A 78 71.96 -22.42 -19.40
CA ASP A 78 72.39 -21.17 -18.78
C ASP A 78 71.23 -20.12 -18.60
N THR A 79 70.07 -20.50 -18.07
CA THR A 79 69.06 -19.57 -17.41
C THR A 79 67.80 -20.30 -17.04
N ASN A 80 67.84 -21.20 -16.07
CA ASN A 80 66.61 -21.82 -15.50
C ASN A 80 66.09 -21.00 -14.34
N CYS A 81 65.71 -19.78 -14.63
CA CYS A 81 64.79 -19.12 -13.70
C CYS A 81 63.33 -19.37 -14.15
N ILE A 82 62.65 -20.35 -13.54
CA ILE A 82 61.22 -20.60 -13.77
C ILE A 82 60.48 -19.33 -13.32
N ASP A 83 59.83 -18.64 -14.24
CA ASP A 83 59.07 -17.46 -13.92
C ASP A 83 57.74 -17.86 -13.22
N TYR A 84 57.82 -18.16 -11.92
CA TYR A 84 56.71 -18.51 -11.07
C TYR A 84 55.62 -17.45 -11.05
N ALA A 85 55.95 -16.17 -11.20
CA ALA A 85 54.97 -15.08 -11.23
C ALA A 85 54.09 -15.18 -12.49
N ASN A 86 54.64 -15.51 -13.65
CA ASN A 86 53.87 -15.73 -14.87
C ASN A 86 53.00 -17.01 -14.77
N LEU A 87 53.51 -18.07 -14.18
CA LEU A 87 52.76 -19.30 -13.97
C LEU A 87 51.55 -19.07 -13.03
N LEU A 88 51.71 -18.28 -11.98
CA LEU A 88 50.62 -17.86 -11.10
C LEU A 88 49.58 -16.99 -11.86
N ARG A 89 49.99 -16.11 -12.74
CA ARG A 89 49.07 -15.35 -13.59
C ARG A 89 48.25 -16.23 -14.53
N ILE A 90 48.88 -17.28 -15.09
CA ILE A 90 48.23 -18.26 -15.94
C ILE A 90 47.23 -19.09 -15.13
N SER A 91 47.59 -19.60 -13.95
CA SER A 91 46.70 -20.37 -13.08
C SER A 91 45.45 -19.59 -12.70
N VAL A 92 45.57 -18.29 -12.38
CA VAL A 92 44.46 -17.38 -12.12
C VAL A 92 43.56 -17.18 -13.35
N ARG A 93 44.15 -17.05 -14.56
CA ARG A 93 43.37 -16.92 -15.80
C ARG A 93 42.58 -18.18 -16.14
N CYS A 94 43.14 -19.35 -15.85
CA CYS A 94 42.51 -20.67 -16.09
C CYS A 94 41.54 -21.07 -14.96
N GLY A 95 41.54 -20.36 -13.84
CA GLY A 95 40.76 -20.73 -12.66
C GLY A 95 41.26 -22.02 -11.96
N ASP A 96 42.54 -22.40 -12.18
CA ASP A 96 43.08 -23.68 -11.71
C ASP A 96 43.78 -23.55 -10.36
N VAL A 97 43.02 -23.93 -9.30
CA VAL A 97 43.51 -23.98 -7.92
C VAL A 97 44.55 -25.07 -7.71
N VAL A 98 44.51 -26.18 -8.49
CA VAL A 98 45.46 -27.29 -8.36
C VAL A 98 46.82 -26.84 -8.83
N LEU A 99 46.90 -26.18 -9.98
CA LEU A 99 48.14 -25.62 -10.50
C LEU A 99 48.76 -24.61 -9.51
N THR A 100 47.95 -23.74 -8.90
CA THR A 100 48.45 -22.81 -7.87
C THR A 100 49.03 -23.52 -6.66
N LYS A 101 48.40 -24.64 -6.21
CA LYS A 101 48.94 -25.48 -5.12
C LYS A 101 50.25 -26.18 -5.47
N ILE A 102 50.40 -26.61 -6.73
CA ILE A 102 51.65 -27.20 -7.22
C ILE A 102 52.77 -26.16 -7.19
N ILE A 103 52.50 -24.97 -7.71
CA ILE A 103 53.46 -23.86 -7.66
C ILE A 103 53.83 -23.51 -6.21
N HIS A 104 52.83 -23.41 -5.32
CA HIS A 104 53.08 -23.20 -3.90
C HIS A 104 54.00 -24.26 -3.29
N SER A 105 53.73 -25.56 -3.55
CA SER A 105 54.56 -26.64 -3.01
C SER A 105 55.96 -26.62 -3.57
N SER A 106 56.20 -26.11 -4.77
CA SER A 106 57.53 -25.94 -5.36
C SER A 106 58.28 -24.80 -4.69
N LEU A 107 57.60 -23.64 -4.46
CA LEU A 107 58.20 -22.49 -3.78
C LEU A 107 58.62 -22.85 -2.33
N VAL A 108 57.83 -23.64 -1.60
CA VAL A 108 58.17 -24.13 -0.26
C VAL A 108 59.34 -25.09 -0.27
N LYS A 109 59.47 -25.93 -1.29
CA LYS A 109 60.60 -26.90 -1.41
C LYS A 109 61.95 -26.27 -1.69
N PHE A 110 61.94 -25.14 -2.41
CA PHE A 110 63.20 -24.44 -2.78
C PHE A 110 63.59 -23.35 -1.77
N GLU A 111 62.91 -23.25 -0.62
CA GLU A 111 63.15 -22.26 0.45
C GLU A 111 63.28 -20.82 -0.08
N GLU A 112 62.58 -20.49 -1.14
CA GLU A 112 62.57 -19.12 -1.68
C GLU A 112 61.83 -18.18 -0.72
N GLU A 113 62.54 -17.34 -0.01
CA GLU A 113 62.00 -16.28 0.88
C GLU A 113 61.66 -14.99 0.13
N ASP A 114 61.43 -15.01 -1.16
CA ASP A 114 61.09 -13.83 -1.92
C ASP A 114 59.66 -13.34 -1.57
N VAL A 115 59.60 -12.21 -0.90
CA VAL A 115 58.31 -11.55 -0.50
C VAL A 115 57.47 -11.23 -1.72
N TYR A 116 58.07 -10.89 -2.88
CA TYR A 116 57.33 -10.61 -4.11
C TYR A 116 56.59 -11.85 -4.64
N LEU A 117 57.20 -13.02 -4.63
CA LEU A 117 56.58 -14.27 -5.06
C LEU A 117 55.48 -14.72 -4.09
N LYS A 118 55.74 -14.59 -2.77
CA LYS A 118 54.70 -14.86 -1.76
C LYS A 118 53.51 -13.90 -1.89
N ASN A 119 53.72 -12.62 -2.15
CA ASN A 119 52.63 -11.65 -2.41
C ASN A 119 51.88 -12.00 -3.70
N ALA A 120 52.55 -12.47 -4.76
CA ALA A 120 51.89 -12.94 -5.97
C ALA A 120 51.07 -14.20 -5.71
N LEU A 121 51.55 -15.10 -4.83
CA LEU A 121 50.81 -16.29 -4.40
C LEU A 121 49.56 -15.94 -3.55
N ILE A 122 49.67 -15.00 -2.60
CA ILE A 122 48.55 -14.47 -1.83
C ILE A 122 47.49 -13.90 -2.80
N ALA A 123 47.91 -13.03 -3.74
CA ALA A 123 47.03 -12.46 -4.74
C ALA A 123 46.35 -13.50 -5.63
N ALA A 124 47.04 -14.58 -5.97
CA ALA A 124 46.51 -15.69 -6.76
C ALA A 124 45.42 -16.45 -5.96
N TYR A 125 45.69 -16.81 -4.70
CA TYR A 125 44.69 -17.48 -3.84
C TYR A 125 43.47 -16.61 -3.56
N ILE A 126 43.64 -15.31 -3.37
CA ILE A 126 42.54 -14.38 -3.20
C ILE A 126 41.63 -14.35 -4.45
N LYS A 127 42.22 -14.31 -5.65
CA LYS A 127 41.47 -14.31 -6.91
C LYS A 127 40.77 -15.64 -7.23
N LEU A 128 41.29 -16.74 -6.67
CA LEU A 128 40.70 -18.09 -6.79
C LEU A 128 39.75 -18.43 -5.65
N ASP A 129 39.33 -17.43 -4.84
CA ASP A 129 38.42 -17.57 -3.71
C ASP A 129 38.89 -18.55 -2.61
N CYS A 130 40.20 -18.73 -2.48
CA CYS A 130 40.86 -19.63 -1.51
C CYS A 130 41.45 -18.84 -0.34
N LEU A 131 40.67 -18.02 0.35
CA LEU A 131 41.12 -17.08 1.37
C LEU A 131 41.91 -17.73 2.52
N ASN A 132 41.53 -18.91 2.98
CA ASN A 132 42.24 -19.63 4.06
C ASN A 132 43.66 -20.04 3.68
N LEU A 133 43.94 -20.26 2.37
CA LEU A 133 45.29 -20.54 1.88
C LEU A 133 46.10 -19.25 1.74
N ALA A 134 45.48 -18.15 1.35
CA ALA A 134 46.09 -16.83 1.30
C ALA A 134 46.55 -16.39 2.70
N GLU A 135 45.73 -16.58 3.72
CA GLU A 135 46.00 -16.31 5.13
C GLU A 135 47.21 -17.10 5.63
N ARG A 136 47.25 -18.43 5.39
CA ARG A 136 48.40 -19.26 5.76
C ARG A 136 49.73 -18.84 5.06
N VAL A 137 49.67 -18.40 3.82
CA VAL A 137 50.85 -17.87 3.14
C VAL A 137 51.29 -16.55 3.78
N PHE A 138 50.35 -15.70 4.14
CA PHE A 138 50.64 -14.44 4.84
C PHE A 138 51.31 -14.72 6.21
N ASP A 139 50.75 -15.65 7.01
CA ASP A 139 51.28 -16.02 8.31
C ASP A 139 52.68 -16.64 8.22
N SER A 140 53.04 -17.19 7.06
CA SER A 140 54.41 -17.75 6.81
C SER A 140 55.46 -16.72 6.40
N LEU A 141 55.06 -15.44 6.26
CA LEU A 141 55.98 -14.35 5.92
C LEU A 141 56.78 -13.93 7.15
N THR A 142 58.10 -13.92 7.04
CA THR A 142 58.99 -13.46 8.10
C THR A 142 59.02 -11.95 8.25
N SER A 143 58.81 -11.23 7.17
CA SER A 143 58.75 -9.76 7.11
C SER A 143 57.67 -9.29 6.10
N PRO A 144 56.37 -9.28 6.50
CA PRO A 144 55.33 -8.77 5.63
C PRO A 144 55.54 -7.30 5.27
N ASP A 145 55.31 -6.91 4.01
CA ASP A 145 55.40 -5.54 3.55
C ASP A 145 54.00 -4.90 3.41
N VAL A 146 53.94 -3.62 3.02
CA VAL A 146 52.71 -2.88 2.77
C VAL A 146 51.79 -3.60 1.77
N VAL A 147 52.36 -4.29 0.76
CA VAL A 147 51.60 -4.99 -0.27
C VAL A 147 50.93 -6.25 0.32
N SER A 148 51.67 -7.02 1.16
CA SER A 148 51.19 -8.20 1.86
C SER A 148 49.96 -7.84 2.73
N TYR A 149 50.12 -6.85 3.63
CA TYR A 149 49.02 -6.38 4.48
C TYR A 149 47.84 -5.86 3.69
N THR A 150 48.06 -5.00 2.70
CA THR A 150 46.98 -4.43 1.89
C THR A 150 46.19 -5.50 1.14
N ALA A 151 46.85 -6.54 0.61
CA ALA A 151 46.21 -7.63 -0.11
C ALA A 151 45.27 -8.43 0.83
N ILE A 152 45.72 -8.80 2.02
CA ILE A 152 44.90 -9.57 3.00
C ILE A 152 43.83 -8.71 3.60
N ILE A 153 44.09 -7.45 4.00
CA ILE A 153 43.07 -6.51 4.50
C ILE A 153 41.94 -6.33 3.47
N SER A 154 42.33 -6.13 2.17
CA SER A 154 41.33 -6.01 1.10
C SER A 154 40.53 -7.29 0.90
N ALA A 155 41.12 -8.46 1.07
CA ALA A 155 40.44 -9.74 0.96
C ALA A 155 39.47 -9.97 2.13
N PHE A 156 39.88 -9.70 3.35
CA PHE A 156 38.99 -9.79 4.54
C PHE A 156 37.85 -8.80 4.45
N ALA A 157 38.10 -7.55 4.07
CA ALA A 157 37.08 -6.54 3.86
C ALA A 157 36.01 -6.99 2.84
N LYS A 158 36.38 -7.76 1.81
CA LYS A 158 35.41 -8.27 0.80
C LYS A 158 34.69 -9.56 1.22
N SER A 159 35.21 -10.32 2.18
CA SER A 159 34.74 -11.66 2.56
C SER A 159 33.93 -11.70 3.85
N ASN A 160 33.34 -10.59 4.29
CA ASN A 160 32.61 -10.45 5.55
C ASN A 160 33.43 -10.81 6.82
N ARG A 161 34.74 -10.53 6.80
CA ARG A 161 35.67 -10.68 7.92
C ARG A 161 36.25 -9.30 8.30
N GLU A 162 35.36 -8.30 8.44
CA GLU A 162 35.74 -6.91 8.64
C GLU A 162 36.53 -6.70 9.94
N ARG A 163 36.19 -7.44 10.99
CA ARG A 163 36.88 -7.36 12.27
C ARG A 163 38.37 -7.73 12.14
N GLU A 164 38.66 -8.79 11.45
CA GLU A 164 40.03 -9.24 11.22
C GLU A 164 40.81 -8.27 10.31
N ALA A 165 40.11 -7.64 9.34
CA ALA A 165 40.70 -6.57 8.53
C ALA A 165 41.11 -5.37 9.40
N PHE A 166 40.32 -5.01 10.43
CA PHE A 166 40.69 -3.94 11.38
C PHE A 166 41.84 -4.34 12.29
N GLU A 167 41.87 -5.56 12.79
CA GLU A 167 42.94 -6.09 13.63
C GLU A 167 44.28 -6.05 12.87
N LEU A 168 44.33 -6.52 11.62
CA LEU A 168 45.54 -6.46 10.78
C LEU A 168 45.96 -5.03 10.42
N PHE A 169 45.01 -4.12 10.23
CA PHE A 169 45.34 -2.72 10.00
C PHE A 169 46.00 -2.06 11.21
N LEU A 170 45.57 -2.39 12.42
CA LEU A 170 46.19 -1.92 13.66
C LEU A 170 47.57 -2.53 13.85
N GLU A 171 47.71 -3.84 13.65
CA GLU A 171 48.98 -4.57 13.70
C GLU A 171 50.03 -3.97 12.73
N MET A 172 49.62 -3.72 11.48
CA MET A 172 50.48 -3.06 10.48
C MET A 172 51.04 -1.73 10.99
N ARG A 173 50.19 -0.93 11.65
CA ARG A 173 50.60 0.38 12.20
C ARG A 173 51.48 0.24 13.42
N ASP A 174 51.20 -0.72 14.31
CA ASP A 174 51.96 -0.97 15.50
C ASP A 174 53.40 -1.46 15.18
N LEU A 175 53.54 -2.17 14.07
CA LEU A 175 54.84 -2.58 13.50
C LEU A 175 55.57 -1.43 12.76
N GLY A 176 55.01 -0.24 12.71
CA GLY A 176 55.58 0.92 12.05
C GLY A 176 55.56 0.88 10.51
N ILE A 177 54.75 0.00 9.90
CA ILE A 177 54.57 -0.08 8.45
C ILE A 177 53.50 0.97 8.06
N GLU A 178 53.92 1.97 7.26
CA GLU A 178 53.02 3.05 6.85
C GLU A 178 51.97 2.56 5.81
N PRO A 179 50.66 2.71 6.10
CA PRO A 179 49.59 2.40 5.13
C PRO A 179 49.64 3.30 3.90
N ASN A 180 49.44 2.74 2.72
CA ASN A 180 49.32 3.49 1.48
C ASN A 180 47.86 3.78 1.12
N GLU A 181 47.64 4.49 -0.01
CA GLU A 181 46.31 4.83 -0.50
C GLU A 181 45.39 3.60 -0.68
N PHE A 182 45.93 2.47 -1.14
CA PHE A 182 45.18 1.22 -1.33
C PHE A 182 44.78 0.57 0.02
N THR A 183 45.66 0.68 1.03
CA THR A 183 45.35 0.23 2.38
C THR A 183 44.16 1.03 2.98
N TYR A 184 44.15 2.37 2.77
CA TYR A 184 43.03 3.20 3.21
C TYR A 184 41.73 2.87 2.48
N VAL A 185 41.76 2.61 1.17
CA VAL A 185 40.60 2.15 0.41
C VAL A 185 40.09 0.79 0.93
N ALA A 186 41.00 -0.14 1.25
CA ALA A 186 40.63 -1.45 1.78
C ALA A 186 39.91 -1.35 3.14
N ILE A 187 40.49 -0.56 4.07
CA ILE A 187 39.90 -0.40 5.39
C ILE A 187 38.56 0.39 5.36
N LEU A 188 38.45 1.41 4.50
CA LEU A 188 37.18 2.13 4.27
C LEU A 188 36.14 1.19 3.69
N THR A 189 36.51 0.26 2.82
CA THR A 189 35.61 -0.78 2.31
C THR A 189 35.08 -1.68 3.44
N ALA A 190 35.93 -2.03 4.43
CA ALA A 190 35.50 -2.75 5.62
C ALA A 190 34.51 -1.92 6.46
N CYS A 191 34.78 -0.62 6.66
CA CYS A 191 33.89 0.30 7.33
C CYS A 191 32.51 0.42 6.64
N ILE A 192 32.51 0.49 5.28
CA ILE A 192 31.27 0.55 4.49
C ILE A 192 30.41 -0.70 4.71
N ARG A 193 31.02 -1.89 4.71
CA ARG A 193 30.31 -3.16 4.85
C ARG A 193 29.78 -3.41 6.27
N SER A 194 30.57 -3.00 7.29
CA SER A 194 30.16 -3.09 8.70
C SER A 194 29.26 -1.92 9.14
N LEU A 195 29.02 -0.93 8.27
CA LEU A 195 28.33 0.32 8.59
C LEU A 195 28.93 1.03 9.83
N ASN A 196 30.24 0.89 10.06
CA ASN A 196 30.92 1.45 11.21
C ASN A 196 31.40 2.88 10.91
N LEU A 197 30.49 3.85 11.18
CA LEU A 197 30.76 5.27 10.95
C LEU A 197 31.88 5.80 11.88
N GLU A 198 31.93 5.34 13.13
CA GLU A 198 32.87 5.86 14.12
C GLU A 198 34.33 5.58 13.69
N LEU A 199 34.61 4.33 13.32
CA LEU A 199 35.91 3.96 12.81
C LEU A 199 36.21 4.64 11.46
N GLY A 200 35.21 4.75 10.59
CA GLY A 200 35.34 5.48 9.32
C GLY A 200 35.72 6.95 9.52
N CYS A 201 35.18 7.63 10.52
CA CYS A 201 35.56 9.00 10.87
C CYS A 201 37.00 9.08 11.41
N GLN A 202 37.47 8.09 12.20
CA GLN A 202 38.85 8.01 12.65
C GLN A 202 39.81 7.83 11.48
N VAL A 203 39.49 6.94 10.55
CA VAL A 203 40.25 6.74 9.30
C VAL A 203 40.26 8.01 8.45
N HIS A 204 39.15 8.73 8.33
CA HIS A 204 39.06 10.02 7.63
C HIS A 204 40.00 11.05 8.27
N GLY A 205 40.04 11.13 9.61
CA GLY A 205 40.97 11.99 10.33
C GLY A 205 42.46 11.65 10.03
N LEU A 206 42.78 10.36 9.89
CA LEU A 206 44.12 9.92 9.48
C LEU A 206 44.45 10.30 8.03
N VAL A 207 43.51 10.09 7.11
CA VAL A 207 43.61 10.47 5.70
C VAL A 207 43.91 11.95 5.53
N ILE A 208 43.24 12.82 6.26
CA ILE A 208 43.46 14.29 6.25
C ILE A 208 44.86 14.58 6.79
N ARG A 209 45.22 14.04 7.96
CA ARG A 209 46.48 14.34 8.65
C ARG A 209 47.71 13.90 7.87
N LEU A 210 47.62 12.82 7.14
CA LEU A 210 48.69 12.25 6.34
C LEU A 210 48.72 12.71 4.88
N GLY A 211 47.77 13.57 4.48
CA GLY A 211 47.74 14.18 3.17
C GLY A 211 47.13 13.32 2.04
N TYR A 212 46.49 12.19 2.38
CA TYR A 212 45.84 11.32 1.40
C TYR A 212 44.52 11.85 0.82
N SER A 213 44.05 13.00 1.28
CA SER A 213 42.84 13.64 0.78
C SER A 213 42.93 14.14 -0.69
N SER A 214 44.10 14.14 -1.30
CA SER A 214 44.30 14.45 -2.71
C SER A 214 44.11 13.25 -3.64
N TYR A 215 44.06 12.03 -3.10
CA TYR A 215 43.92 10.81 -3.91
C TYR A 215 42.46 10.51 -4.20
N ILE A 216 42.06 10.52 -5.47
CA ILE A 216 40.67 10.33 -5.95
C ILE A 216 40.07 9.03 -5.40
N TYR A 217 40.82 7.91 -5.40
CA TYR A 217 40.31 6.61 -4.91
C TYR A 217 39.95 6.62 -3.41
N VAL A 218 40.78 7.32 -2.60
CA VAL A 218 40.52 7.44 -1.14
C VAL A 218 39.32 8.30 -0.89
N VAL A 219 39.17 9.43 -1.59
CA VAL A 219 38.03 10.33 -1.45
C VAL A 219 36.73 9.64 -1.93
N ASN A 220 36.77 8.90 -3.04
CA ASN A 220 35.64 8.12 -3.52
C ASN A 220 35.21 7.04 -2.49
N ALA A 221 36.16 6.38 -1.81
CA ALA A 221 35.86 5.43 -0.75
C ALA A 221 35.23 6.11 0.49
N LEU A 222 35.72 7.32 0.88
CA LEU A 222 35.11 8.13 1.94
C LEU A 222 33.70 8.59 1.57
N MET A 223 33.49 9.07 0.36
CA MET A 223 32.14 9.42 -0.12
C MET A 223 31.20 8.20 -0.10
N GLY A 224 31.70 7.01 -0.49
CA GLY A 224 30.96 5.75 -0.42
C GLY A 224 30.55 5.40 1.02
N LEU A 225 31.44 5.61 2.00
CA LEU A 225 31.14 5.41 3.42
C LEU A 225 30.03 6.35 3.90
N TYR A 226 30.19 7.66 3.67
CA TYR A 226 29.20 8.64 4.11
C TYR A 226 27.85 8.47 3.38
N SER A 227 27.88 8.06 2.11
CA SER A 227 26.66 7.72 1.34
C SER A 227 25.89 6.58 2.00
N LYS A 228 26.59 5.47 2.33
CA LYS A 228 25.95 4.32 3.00
C LYS A 228 25.44 4.61 4.41
N CYS A 229 26.08 5.57 5.10
CA CYS A 229 25.61 6.06 6.40
C CYS A 229 24.52 7.15 6.30
N GLY A 230 24.05 7.50 5.11
CA GLY A 230 23.00 8.49 4.89
C GLY A 230 23.42 9.96 5.07
N LEU A 231 24.72 10.25 5.12
CA LEU A 231 25.28 11.58 5.42
C LEU A 231 25.62 12.35 4.11
N LEU A 232 24.56 12.73 3.36
CA LEU A 232 24.71 13.40 2.07
C LEU A 232 25.52 14.70 2.12
N GLU A 233 25.42 15.50 3.20
CA GLU A 233 26.12 16.76 3.33
C GLU A 233 27.64 16.56 3.27
N PHE A 234 28.16 15.51 3.92
CA PHE A 234 29.58 15.17 3.87
C PHE A 234 30.02 14.66 2.50
N VAL A 235 29.14 13.92 1.80
CA VAL A 235 29.41 13.45 0.42
C VAL A 235 29.58 14.65 -0.52
N VAL A 236 28.65 15.63 -0.44
CA VAL A 236 28.70 16.85 -1.28
C VAL A 236 29.90 17.72 -0.91
N LEU A 237 30.25 17.83 0.37
CA LEU A 237 31.43 18.58 0.84
C LEU A 237 32.72 17.97 0.27
N LEU A 238 32.89 16.65 0.39
CA LEU A 238 34.05 15.96 -0.16
C LEU A 238 34.12 16.07 -1.68
N PHE A 239 33.01 15.89 -2.37
CA PHE A 239 32.94 16.04 -3.81
C PHE A 239 33.35 17.46 -4.26
N ASN A 240 32.88 18.49 -3.59
CA ASN A 240 33.22 19.89 -3.92
C ASN A 240 34.69 20.22 -3.60
N ALA A 241 35.28 19.56 -2.60
CA ALA A 241 36.69 19.76 -2.23
C ALA A 241 37.66 19.03 -3.17
N MET A 242 37.18 18.11 -4.01
CA MET A 242 38.05 17.37 -4.94
C MET A 242 38.62 18.28 -6.04
N PRO A 243 39.95 18.33 -6.22
CA PRO A 243 40.58 19.12 -7.29
C PRO A 243 40.35 18.53 -8.69
N GLN A 244 40.26 17.22 -8.77
CA GLN A 244 39.91 16.46 -9.97
C GLN A 244 38.82 15.48 -9.65
N ARG A 245 37.85 15.32 -10.56
CA ARG A 245 36.71 14.42 -10.42
C ARG A 245 36.68 13.46 -11.58
N ASP A 246 36.61 12.16 -11.30
CA ASP A 246 36.41 11.11 -12.29
C ASP A 246 34.92 10.71 -12.39
N ILE A 247 34.61 9.84 -13.34
CA ILE A 247 33.22 9.36 -13.51
C ILE A 247 32.71 8.62 -12.27
N VAL A 248 33.60 7.98 -11.49
CA VAL A 248 33.25 7.26 -10.26
C VAL A 248 32.81 8.25 -9.18
N SER A 249 33.50 9.41 -9.04
CA SER A 249 33.13 10.48 -8.12
C SER A 249 31.72 11.01 -8.41
N TRP A 250 31.43 11.28 -9.70
CA TRP A 250 30.10 11.72 -10.14
C TRP A 250 29.03 10.65 -9.87
N ASN A 251 29.31 9.39 -10.21
CA ASN A 251 28.39 8.29 -9.97
C ASN A 251 28.08 8.10 -8.48
N THR A 252 29.09 8.25 -7.62
CA THR A 252 28.89 8.13 -6.16
C THR A 252 27.96 9.21 -5.61
N VAL A 253 28.12 10.46 -6.04
CA VAL A 253 27.25 11.58 -5.60
C VAL A 253 25.84 11.40 -6.14
N ILE A 254 25.70 11.09 -7.43
CA ILE A 254 24.38 10.86 -8.06
C ILE A 254 23.66 9.68 -7.37
N ALA A 255 24.35 8.56 -7.12
CA ALA A 255 23.77 7.41 -6.43
C ALA A 255 23.33 7.76 -5.01
N CYS A 256 24.15 8.51 -4.25
CA CYS A 256 23.80 8.99 -2.93
C CYS A 256 22.52 9.85 -2.93
N MET A 257 22.41 10.81 -3.87
CA MET A 257 21.23 11.64 -4.00
C MET A 257 19.96 10.83 -4.35
N VAL A 258 20.09 9.82 -5.20
CA VAL A 258 19.00 8.90 -5.56
C VAL A 258 18.59 8.01 -4.38
N GLU A 259 19.54 7.50 -3.58
CA GLU A 259 19.27 6.73 -2.36
C GLU A 259 18.53 7.58 -1.30
N GLN A 260 18.84 8.89 -1.24
CA GLN A 260 18.16 9.84 -0.34
C GLN A 260 16.89 10.47 -0.95
N SER A 261 16.38 9.92 -2.06
CA SER A 261 15.19 10.42 -2.76
C SER A 261 15.25 11.88 -3.23
N MET A 262 16.44 12.45 -3.37
CA MET A 262 16.66 13.81 -3.89
C MET A 262 16.81 13.81 -5.40
N TYR A 263 15.79 13.35 -6.11
CA TYR A 263 15.84 13.10 -7.56
C TYR A 263 16.17 14.33 -8.39
N ASP A 264 15.58 15.49 -8.07
CA ASP A 264 15.81 16.74 -8.81
C ASP A 264 17.29 17.15 -8.79
N ARG A 265 17.94 17.07 -7.62
CA ARG A 265 19.38 17.34 -7.47
C ARG A 265 20.22 16.31 -8.21
N ALA A 266 19.82 15.03 -8.22
CA ALA A 266 20.53 14.00 -8.99
C ALA A 266 20.51 14.32 -10.49
N PHE A 267 19.38 14.78 -11.04
CA PHE A 267 19.28 15.23 -12.43
C PHE A 267 20.07 16.52 -12.69
N GLU A 268 20.13 17.46 -11.74
CA GLU A 268 21.00 18.63 -11.86
C GLU A 268 22.48 18.24 -11.95
N MET A 269 22.94 17.35 -11.07
CA MET A 269 24.31 16.82 -11.12
C MET A 269 24.62 16.13 -12.45
N TYR A 270 23.66 15.36 -13.01
CA TYR A 270 23.80 14.77 -14.33
C TYR A 270 23.91 15.83 -15.44
N ARG A 271 23.12 16.90 -15.39
CA ARG A 271 23.22 18.03 -16.35
C ARG A 271 24.57 18.72 -16.23
N GLU A 272 25.12 18.83 -15.02
CA GLU A 272 26.44 19.39 -14.76
C GLU A 272 27.55 18.47 -15.28
N LEU A 273 27.48 17.16 -15.03
CA LEU A 273 28.37 16.16 -15.62
C LEU A 273 28.39 16.27 -17.16
N ARG A 274 27.24 16.44 -17.80
CA ARG A 274 27.15 16.58 -19.26
C ARG A 274 27.71 17.87 -19.82
N ARG A 275 27.80 18.93 -19.02
CA ARG A 275 28.48 20.18 -19.42
C ARG A 275 30.00 20.04 -19.40
N ASN A 276 30.52 19.06 -18.71
CA ASN A 276 31.92 18.74 -18.68
C ASN A 276 32.31 17.91 -19.92
N GLU A 277 32.88 18.56 -20.93
CA GLU A 277 33.19 17.93 -22.23
C GLU A 277 34.17 16.75 -22.15
N CYS A 278 34.93 16.62 -21.05
CA CYS A 278 35.95 15.58 -20.86
C CYS A 278 35.36 14.25 -20.30
N LEU A 279 34.14 14.24 -19.79
CA LEU A 279 33.54 13.08 -19.13
C LEU A 279 32.27 12.64 -19.84
N ILE A 280 32.15 11.35 -20.12
CA ILE A 280 31.01 10.72 -20.74
C ILE A 280 30.28 9.89 -19.66
N ALA A 281 28.99 10.12 -19.49
CA ALA A 281 28.17 9.31 -18.58
C ALA A 281 28.19 7.84 -19.03
N ASP A 282 28.51 6.95 -18.12
CA ASP A 282 28.65 5.51 -18.35
C ASP A 282 27.31 4.76 -18.10
N HIS A 283 27.35 3.45 -18.24
CA HIS A 283 26.18 2.60 -18.02
C HIS A 283 25.67 2.66 -16.58
N PHE A 284 26.55 2.87 -15.60
CA PHE A 284 26.19 2.97 -14.19
C PHE A 284 25.42 4.28 -13.91
N THR A 285 25.91 5.41 -14.44
CA THR A 285 25.20 6.70 -14.37
C THR A 285 23.79 6.57 -14.93
N LEU A 286 23.65 5.96 -16.13
CA LEU A 286 22.36 5.85 -16.81
C LEU A 286 21.40 4.92 -16.06
N SER A 287 21.85 3.76 -15.61
CA SER A 287 20.98 2.82 -14.89
C SER A 287 20.48 3.42 -13.58
N THR A 288 21.34 4.15 -12.85
CA THR A 288 20.97 4.84 -11.60
C THR A 288 19.93 5.93 -11.84
N LEU A 289 20.11 6.77 -12.87
CA LEU A 289 19.18 7.84 -13.19
C LEU A 289 17.87 7.34 -13.82
N LEU A 290 17.89 6.24 -14.57
CA LEU A 290 16.67 5.58 -15.06
C LEU A 290 15.85 5.00 -13.90
N ALA A 291 16.51 4.38 -12.91
CA ALA A 291 15.86 3.93 -11.70
C ALA A 291 15.27 5.12 -10.90
N ALA A 292 15.97 6.25 -10.83
CA ALA A 292 15.44 7.48 -10.24
C ALA A 292 14.21 7.98 -11.01
N SER A 293 14.30 8.06 -12.35
CA SER A 293 13.17 8.49 -13.20
C SER A 293 11.94 7.61 -13.02
N SER A 294 12.15 6.29 -12.83
CA SER A 294 11.08 5.34 -12.55
C SER A 294 10.40 5.59 -11.19
N ARG A 295 11.18 5.94 -10.15
CA ARG A 295 10.66 6.18 -8.79
C ARG A 295 9.90 7.51 -8.67
N CYS A 296 10.38 8.58 -9.33
CA CYS A 296 9.74 9.89 -9.30
C CYS A 296 8.79 10.14 -10.49
N LEU A 297 8.53 9.13 -11.32
CA LEU A 297 7.68 9.18 -12.51
C LEU A 297 8.08 10.28 -13.51
N ALA A 298 9.38 10.58 -13.62
CA ALA A 298 9.93 11.63 -14.47
C ALA A 298 10.06 11.14 -15.94
N VAL A 299 8.94 11.18 -16.66
CA VAL A 299 8.84 10.63 -18.03
C VAL A 299 9.81 11.31 -19.00
N ARG A 300 9.92 12.64 -18.94
CA ARG A 300 10.77 13.42 -19.88
C ARG A 300 12.24 13.11 -19.69
N GLU A 301 12.71 13.11 -18.46
CA GLU A 301 14.09 12.83 -18.07
C GLU A 301 14.48 11.40 -18.48
N GLY A 302 13.63 10.41 -18.20
CA GLY A 302 13.89 9.02 -18.61
C GLY A 302 13.94 8.84 -20.12
N GLN A 303 13.09 9.52 -20.88
CA GLN A 303 13.16 9.51 -22.33
C GLN A 303 14.41 10.20 -22.90
N GLU A 304 14.91 11.22 -22.22
CA GLU A 304 16.18 11.87 -22.57
C GLU A 304 17.37 10.95 -22.31
N LEU A 305 17.36 10.23 -21.19
CA LEU A 305 18.38 9.23 -20.88
C LEU A 305 18.38 8.07 -21.90
N HIS A 306 17.21 7.60 -22.33
CA HIS A 306 17.10 6.60 -23.39
C HIS A 306 17.69 7.10 -24.72
N ARG A 307 17.34 8.34 -25.14
CA ARG A 307 17.94 8.96 -26.33
C ARG A 307 19.45 9.09 -26.21
N TYR A 308 19.96 9.43 -25.03
CA TYR A 308 21.40 9.49 -24.78
C TYR A 308 22.05 8.11 -24.89
N ALA A 309 21.44 7.06 -24.33
CA ALA A 309 21.92 5.69 -24.43
C ALA A 309 22.04 5.22 -25.89
N LEU A 310 21.02 5.53 -26.70
CA LEU A 310 21.02 5.22 -28.14
C LEU A 310 22.15 5.96 -28.89
N LYS A 311 22.33 7.26 -28.61
CA LYS A 311 23.33 8.08 -29.28
C LYS A 311 24.77 7.66 -28.99
N ASN A 312 25.03 7.18 -27.75
CA ASN A 312 26.38 6.83 -27.28
C ASN A 312 26.66 5.32 -27.34
N GLY A 313 25.80 4.53 -27.99
CA GLY A 313 26.03 3.10 -28.18
C GLY A 313 25.88 2.25 -26.95
N LEU A 314 25.23 2.78 -25.87
CA LEU A 314 25.00 2.08 -24.61
C LEU A 314 23.76 1.19 -24.64
N HIS A 315 23.02 1.19 -25.76
CA HIS A 315 21.81 0.36 -25.97
C HIS A 315 22.09 -1.15 -26.01
N GLY A 316 23.37 -1.56 -26.16
CA GLY A 316 23.78 -2.98 -26.04
C GLY A 316 24.13 -3.40 -24.61
N ASN A 317 24.14 -2.46 -23.65
CA ASN A 317 24.50 -2.78 -22.27
C ASN A 317 23.32 -3.36 -21.49
N LEU A 318 23.54 -4.50 -20.83
CA LEU A 318 22.51 -5.24 -20.11
C LEU A 318 21.90 -4.42 -18.98
N SER A 319 22.72 -3.74 -18.15
CA SER A 319 22.22 -2.95 -17.01
C SER A 319 21.35 -1.78 -17.45
N VAL A 320 21.73 -1.10 -18.56
CA VAL A 320 20.95 0.02 -19.10
C VAL A 320 19.61 -0.46 -19.64
N ASN A 321 19.60 -1.58 -20.37
CA ASN A 321 18.36 -2.13 -20.90
C ASN A 321 17.41 -2.63 -19.81
N ASN A 322 17.92 -3.29 -18.78
CA ASN A 322 17.12 -3.71 -17.63
C ASN A 322 16.53 -2.50 -16.90
N ALA A 323 17.31 -1.42 -16.71
CA ALA A 323 16.81 -0.17 -16.14
C ALA A 323 15.78 0.53 -17.05
N LEU A 324 15.91 0.44 -18.38
CA LEU A 324 14.92 0.95 -19.33
C LEU A 324 13.61 0.15 -19.28
N ILE A 325 13.67 -1.17 -19.15
CA ILE A 325 12.48 -2.02 -18.95
C ILE A 325 11.74 -1.56 -17.69
N GLY A 326 12.45 -1.47 -16.54
CA GLY A 326 11.87 -1.01 -15.28
C GLY A 326 11.29 0.42 -15.36
N PHE A 327 11.97 1.33 -16.06
CA PHE A 327 11.47 2.69 -16.30
C PHE A 327 10.18 2.70 -17.13
N TYR A 328 10.15 2.02 -18.28
CA TYR A 328 8.95 1.99 -19.14
C TYR A 328 7.81 1.16 -18.54
N THR A 329 8.08 0.24 -17.64
CA THR A 329 7.04 -0.46 -16.86
C THR A 329 6.26 0.51 -15.98
N LYS A 330 6.95 1.47 -15.34
CA LYS A 330 6.31 2.45 -14.45
C LYS A 330 5.81 3.72 -15.18
N CYS A 331 6.53 4.18 -16.20
CA CYS A 331 6.32 5.50 -16.80
C CYS A 331 5.96 5.47 -18.28
N GLY A 332 5.82 4.29 -18.89
CA GLY A 332 5.64 4.18 -20.33
C GLY A 332 4.41 3.37 -20.73
N THR A 333 4.53 2.72 -21.87
CA THR A 333 3.52 1.79 -22.40
C THR A 333 4.14 0.42 -22.57
N LEU A 334 3.32 -0.63 -22.56
CA LEU A 334 3.77 -2.00 -22.78
C LEU A 334 4.57 -2.13 -24.09
N LYS A 335 4.19 -1.40 -25.15
CA LYS A 335 4.90 -1.38 -26.44
C LYS A 335 6.37 -0.96 -26.27
N ASN A 336 6.63 0.09 -25.47
CA ASN A 336 7.98 0.57 -25.21
C ASN A 336 8.83 -0.49 -24.49
N VAL A 337 8.23 -1.24 -23.55
CA VAL A 337 8.91 -2.32 -22.82
C VAL A 337 9.27 -3.45 -23.76
N VAL A 338 8.32 -3.91 -24.59
CA VAL A 338 8.52 -4.97 -25.59
C VAL A 338 9.61 -4.57 -26.59
N ASP A 339 9.54 -3.35 -27.14
CA ASP A 339 10.53 -2.84 -28.09
C ASP A 339 11.97 -2.85 -27.52
N VAL A 340 12.14 -2.50 -26.24
CA VAL A 340 13.46 -2.56 -25.58
C VAL A 340 13.89 -4.00 -25.40
N PHE A 341 13.03 -4.86 -24.88
CA PHE A 341 13.34 -6.27 -24.63
C PHE A 341 13.70 -7.04 -25.92
N GLU A 342 12.95 -6.84 -26.99
CA GLU A 342 13.24 -7.51 -28.27
C GLU A 342 14.57 -7.10 -28.88
N ARG A 343 14.97 -5.82 -28.72
CA ARG A 343 16.23 -5.29 -29.23
C ARG A 343 17.46 -5.68 -28.40
N MET A 344 17.28 -6.28 -27.23
CA MET A 344 18.40 -6.71 -26.39
C MET A 344 19.18 -7.84 -27.05
N PRO A 345 20.51 -7.68 -27.25
CA PRO A 345 21.34 -8.71 -27.89
C PRO A 345 21.56 -9.93 -26.97
N VAL A 346 21.61 -9.71 -25.66
CA VAL A 346 21.75 -10.75 -24.63
C VAL A 346 20.70 -10.50 -23.57
N LYS A 347 20.01 -11.55 -23.15
CA LYS A 347 18.99 -11.53 -22.11
C LYS A 347 19.42 -12.46 -20.98
N ASP A 348 19.52 -11.95 -19.76
CA ASP A 348 19.77 -12.74 -18.56
C ASP A 348 18.44 -13.05 -17.81
N VAL A 349 18.55 -13.85 -16.77
CA VAL A 349 17.39 -14.20 -15.93
C VAL A 349 16.69 -12.97 -15.36
N PHE A 350 17.47 -11.89 -15.09
CA PHE A 350 16.92 -10.64 -14.59
C PHE A 350 16.07 -9.93 -15.67
N SER A 351 16.56 -9.84 -16.92
CA SER A 351 15.81 -9.27 -18.05
C SER A 351 14.47 -9.97 -18.28
N TRP A 352 14.47 -11.31 -18.24
CA TRP A 352 13.25 -12.10 -18.35
C TRP A 352 12.29 -11.85 -17.19
N THR A 353 12.81 -11.74 -15.96
CA THR A 353 12.01 -11.47 -14.76
C THR A 353 11.39 -10.08 -14.79
N GLU A 354 12.15 -9.04 -15.21
CA GLU A 354 11.61 -7.68 -15.41
C GLU A 354 10.49 -7.66 -16.45
N MET A 355 10.60 -8.48 -17.50
CA MET A 355 9.55 -8.59 -18.53
C MET A 355 8.28 -9.25 -17.98
N ILE A 356 8.41 -10.26 -17.11
CA ILE A 356 7.28 -10.87 -16.40
C ILE A 356 6.60 -9.81 -15.52
N VAL A 357 7.38 -9.05 -14.74
CA VAL A 357 6.85 -7.96 -13.90
C VAL A 357 6.11 -6.94 -14.77
N ALA A 358 6.69 -6.55 -15.90
CA ALA A 358 6.05 -5.60 -16.80
C ALA A 358 4.68 -6.10 -17.31
N TYR A 359 4.61 -7.32 -17.83
CA TYR A 359 3.33 -7.87 -18.29
C TYR A 359 2.29 -7.95 -17.17
N MET A 360 2.71 -8.30 -15.94
CA MET A 360 1.82 -8.34 -14.78
C MET A 360 1.32 -6.96 -14.37
N GLU A 361 2.17 -5.94 -14.38
CA GLU A 361 1.80 -4.54 -14.07
C GLU A 361 0.78 -3.98 -15.09
N PHE A 362 0.90 -4.36 -16.38
CA PHE A 362 -0.06 -3.99 -17.40
C PHE A 362 -1.30 -4.91 -17.48
N GLY A 363 -1.44 -5.88 -16.56
CA GLY A 363 -2.59 -6.78 -16.49
C GLY A 363 -2.62 -7.90 -17.53
N HIS A 364 -1.52 -8.13 -18.26
CA HIS A 364 -1.42 -9.17 -19.30
C HIS A 364 -0.90 -10.49 -18.74
N VAL A 365 -1.68 -11.10 -17.86
CA VAL A 365 -1.31 -12.31 -17.10
C VAL A 365 -0.91 -13.50 -17.98
N ASP A 366 -1.61 -13.70 -19.08
CA ASP A 366 -1.35 -14.84 -19.99
C ASP A 366 -0.01 -14.68 -20.72
N LEU A 367 0.31 -13.46 -21.18
CA LEU A 367 1.61 -13.16 -21.80
C LEU A 367 2.77 -13.31 -20.80
N ALA A 368 2.57 -12.92 -19.56
CA ALA A 368 3.57 -13.16 -18.50
C ALA A 368 3.85 -14.65 -18.30
N MET A 369 2.82 -15.50 -18.38
CA MET A 369 2.96 -16.96 -18.32
C MET A 369 3.72 -17.51 -19.55
N GLU A 370 3.45 -16.99 -20.72
CA GLU A 370 4.16 -17.40 -21.95
C GLU A 370 5.66 -17.06 -21.86
N ILE A 371 5.98 -15.85 -21.40
CA ILE A 371 7.37 -15.41 -21.17
C ILE A 371 8.04 -16.31 -20.13
N PHE A 372 7.38 -16.59 -19.00
CA PHE A 372 7.91 -17.47 -17.97
C PHE A 372 8.18 -18.90 -18.50
N ASN A 373 7.30 -19.42 -19.34
CA ASN A 373 7.46 -20.74 -19.95
C ASN A 373 8.58 -20.77 -21.00
N SER A 374 8.90 -19.66 -21.64
CA SER A 374 9.97 -19.51 -22.63
C SER A 374 11.34 -19.20 -22.01
N MET A 375 11.43 -18.94 -20.69
CA MET A 375 12.71 -18.70 -20.01
C MET A 375 13.64 -19.91 -20.11
N PRO A 376 14.91 -19.74 -20.51
CA PRO A 376 15.90 -20.80 -20.55
C PRO A 376 16.21 -21.41 -19.17
N GLU A 377 16.35 -20.54 -18.17
CA GLU A 377 16.61 -20.91 -16.78
C GLU A 377 15.63 -20.18 -15.87
N ARG A 378 15.08 -20.88 -14.89
CA ARG A 378 14.15 -20.34 -13.90
C ARG A 378 14.73 -20.43 -12.51
N ASN A 379 14.66 -19.37 -11.74
CA ASN A 379 15.13 -19.32 -10.36
C ASN A 379 14.01 -18.88 -9.41
N SER A 380 14.26 -18.89 -8.11
CA SER A 380 13.28 -18.45 -7.10
C SER A 380 12.77 -17.04 -7.35
N VAL A 381 13.61 -16.13 -7.91
CA VAL A 381 13.22 -14.74 -8.17
C VAL A 381 12.15 -14.66 -9.27
N SER A 382 12.28 -15.44 -10.35
CA SER A 382 11.28 -15.46 -11.42
C SER A 382 9.94 -16.07 -10.98
N TYR A 383 9.97 -17.08 -10.13
CA TYR A 383 8.75 -17.63 -9.51
C TYR A 383 8.09 -16.61 -8.58
N ASN A 384 8.88 -15.92 -7.76
CA ASN A 384 8.39 -14.88 -6.84
C ASN A 384 7.74 -13.72 -7.60
N ALA A 385 8.35 -13.27 -8.69
CA ALA A 385 7.79 -12.21 -9.54
C ALA A 385 6.44 -12.61 -10.13
N LEU A 386 6.30 -13.86 -10.58
CA LEU A 386 5.06 -14.39 -11.12
C LEU A 386 3.99 -14.56 -10.03
N LEU A 387 4.36 -15.05 -8.83
CA LEU A 387 3.45 -15.16 -7.69
C LEU A 387 2.92 -13.81 -7.24
N ALA A 388 3.81 -12.81 -7.13
CA ALA A 388 3.43 -11.44 -6.79
C ALA A 388 2.47 -10.85 -7.85
N GLY A 389 2.79 -11.05 -9.13
CA GLY A 389 1.95 -10.59 -10.23
C GLY A 389 0.55 -11.24 -10.21
N PHE A 390 0.44 -12.52 -9.93
CA PHE A 390 -0.88 -13.18 -9.78
C PHE A 390 -1.65 -12.62 -8.59
N SER A 391 -0.98 -12.36 -7.47
CA SER A 391 -1.60 -11.75 -6.29
C SER A 391 -2.14 -10.35 -6.60
N GLN A 392 -1.37 -9.51 -7.30
CA GLN A 392 -1.76 -8.16 -7.71
C GLN A 392 -2.93 -8.15 -8.70
N ASN A 393 -2.96 -9.11 -9.64
CA ASN A 393 -4.02 -9.23 -10.64
C ASN A 393 -5.24 -10.05 -10.15
N HIS A 394 -5.34 -10.35 -8.85
CA HIS A 394 -6.43 -11.12 -8.26
C HIS A 394 -6.61 -12.54 -8.82
N GLU A 395 -5.57 -13.11 -9.41
CA GLU A 395 -5.52 -14.47 -9.96
C GLU A 395 -5.07 -15.51 -8.92
N GLY A 396 -5.74 -15.53 -7.77
CA GLY A 396 -5.34 -16.33 -6.61
C GLY A 396 -5.20 -17.84 -6.89
N PHE A 397 -6.07 -18.40 -7.72
CA PHE A 397 -5.97 -19.82 -8.10
C PHE A 397 -4.73 -20.14 -8.93
N LYS A 398 -4.31 -19.24 -9.84
CA LYS A 398 -3.07 -19.38 -10.61
C LYS A 398 -1.85 -19.28 -9.69
N ALA A 399 -1.89 -18.38 -8.70
CA ALA A 399 -0.84 -18.25 -7.68
C ALA A 399 -0.67 -19.55 -6.88
N LEU A 400 -1.77 -20.14 -6.38
CA LEU A 400 -1.73 -21.40 -5.65
C LEU A 400 -1.23 -22.57 -6.50
N ALA A 401 -1.67 -22.66 -7.75
CA ALA A 401 -1.20 -23.69 -8.67
C ALA A 401 0.31 -23.58 -8.96
N LEU A 402 0.82 -22.36 -9.06
CA LEU A 402 2.25 -22.11 -9.22
C LEU A 402 3.03 -22.47 -7.95
N PHE A 403 2.49 -22.12 -6.78
CA PHE A 403 3.09 -22.47 -5.49
C PHE A 403 3.18 -23.99 -5.30
N CYS A 404 2.15 -24.75 -5.65
CA CYS A 404 2.20 -26.22 -5.64
C CYS A 404 3.32 -26.75 -6.53
N ARG A 405 3.47 -26.22 -7.74
CA ARG A 405 4.56 -26.60 -8.67
C ARG A 405 5.97 -26.28 -8.11
N MET A 406 6.11 -25.15 -7.39
CA MET A 406 7.37 -24.84 -6.70
C MET A 406 7.72 -25.87 -5.63
N LEU A 407 6.72 -26.30 -4.84
CA LEU A 407 6.90 -27.32 -3.81
C LEU A 407 7.24 -28.70 -4.41
N GLU A 408 6.54 -29.12 -5.48
CA GLU A 408 6.81 -30.35 -6.21
C GLU A 408 8.22 -30.36 -6.83
N GLY A 409 8.69 -29.19 -7.31
CA GLY A 409 10.02 -29.00 -7.87
C GLY A 409 11.15 -28.96 -6.82
N GLY A 410 10.84 -29.06 -5.52
CA GLY A 410 11.81 -28.99 -4.42
C GLY A 410 12.54 -27.64 -4.32
N MET A 411 11.93 -26.55 -4.80
CA MET A 411 12.52 -25.21 -4.72
C MET A 411 12.47 -24.69 -3.28
N GLU A 412 13.49 -23.93 -2.91
CA GLU A 412 13.56 -23.29 -1.59
C GLU A 412 12.46 -22.24 -1.45
N LEU A 413 11.66 -22.37 -0.39
CA LEU A 413 10.61 -21.41 -0.06
C LEU A 413 11.25 -20.13 0.52
N THR A 414 11.02 -19.02 -0.17
CA THR A 414 11.43 -17.71 0.30
C THR A 414 10.28 -17.03 1.06
N ASP A 415 10.62 -16.14 1.99
CA ASP A 415 9.63 -15.35 2.73
C ASP A 415 8.72 -14.56 1.77
N PHE A 416 9.29 -14.08 0.66
CA PHE A 416 8.55 -13.36 -0.36
C PHE A 416 7.51 -14.23 -1.10
N ALA A 417 7.84 -15.50 -1.37
CA ALA A 417 6.88 -16.44 -1.95
C ALA A 417 5.71 -16.69 -1.01
N LEU A 418 6.00 -16.91 0.28
CA LEU A 418 4.97 -17.14 1.30
C LEU A 418 4.06 -15.91 1.47
N THR A 419 4.61 -14.71 1.58
CA THR A 419 3.81 -13.48 1.69
C THR A 419 2.93 -13.26 0.45
N SER A 420 3.46 -13.54 -0.75
CA SER A 420 2.69 -13.43 -2.00
C SER A 420 1.53 -14.43 -2.05
N VAL A 421 1.73 -15.66 -1.59
CA VAL A 421 0.67 -16.69 -1.51
C VAL A 421 -0.36 -16.34 -0.45
N LEU A 422 0.05 -15.85 0.73
CA LEU A 422 -0.87 -15.39 1.77
C LEU A 422 -1.75 -14.25 1.28
N ASN A 423 -1.16 -13.27 0.58
CA ASN A 423 -1.91 -12.16 -0.01
C ASN A 423 -2.88 -12.63 -1.10
N ALA A 424 -2.47 -13.59 -1.94
CA ALA A 424 -3.35 -14.21 -2.94
C ALA A 424 -4.53 -14.95 -2.28
N CYS A 425 -4.29 -15.72 -1.22
CA CYS A 425 -5.35 -16.40 -0.45
C CYS A 425 -6.30 -15.39 0.20
N GLY A 426 -5.77 -14.30 0.77
CA GLY A 426 -6.57 -13.24 1.36
C GLY A 426 -7.49 -12.55 0.33
N SER A 427 -6.99 -12.36 -0.92
CA SER A 427 -7.79 -11.76 -2.00
C SER A 427 -8.94 -12.64 -2.48
N MET A 428 -8.79 -13.97 -2.37
CA MET A 428 -9.84 -14.94 -2.73
C MET A 428 -10.98 -15.02 -1.72
N MET A 429 -10.75 -14.58 -0.47
CA MET A 429 -11.71 -14.64 0.64
C MET A 429 -12.25 -16.04 0.93
N GLU A 430 -11.51 -17.10 0.54
CA GLU A 430 -11.91 -18.49 0.70
C GLU A 430 -11.39 -19.08 2.02
N ARG A 431 -12.29 -19.27 3.00
CA ARG A 431 -11.95 -19.72 4.35
C ARG A 431 -11.21 -21.05 4.38
N LYS A 432 -11.66 -22.05 3.61
CA LYS A 432 -11.05 -23.39 3.60
C LYS A 432 -9.60 -23.38 3.11
N ILE A 433 -9.31 -22.60 2.07
CA ILE A 433 -7.96 -22.46 1.52
C ILE A 433 -7.05 -21.77 2.55
N SER A 434 -7.56 -20.70 3.17
CA SER A 434 -6.86 -20.00 4.25
C SER A 434 -6.50 -20.92 5.43
N GLU A 435 -7.40 -21.81 5.84
CA GLU A 435 -7.15 -22.81 6.89
C GLU A 435 -6.05 -23.81 6.49
N GLN A 436 -6.07 -24.26 5.24
CA GLN A 436 -5.08 -25.22 4.72
C GLN A 436 -3.68 -24.62 4.61
N ILE A 437 -3.56 -23.39 4.09
CA ILE A 437 -2.25 -22.71 3.99
C ILE A 437 -1.70 -22.38 5.37
N HIS A 438 -2.54 -21.91 6.30
CA HIS A 438 -2.13 -21.69 7.68
C HIS A 438 -1.61 -22.98 8.33
N ALA A 439 -2.34 -24.09 8.21
CA ALA A 439 -1.91 -25.40 8.70
C ALA A 439 -0.61 -25.89 8.03
N PHE A 440 -0.40 -25.59 6.75
CA PHE A 440 0.84 -25.92 6.03
C PHE A 440 2.02 -25.16 6.64
N ILE A 441 1.91 -23.85 6.85
CA ILE A 441 2.97 -23.02 7.44
C ILE A 441 3.36 -23.55 8.83
N LEU A 442 2.37 -23.85 9.67
CA LEU A 442 2.60 -24.39 11.02
C LEU A 442 3.31 -25.75 10.98
N LYS A 443 2.94 -26.65 10.04
CA LYS A 443 3.54 -27.99 9.90
C LYS A 443 4.97 -27.95 9.37
N CYS A 444 5.30 -26.98 8.51
CA CYS A 444 6.64 -26.84 7.97
C CYS A 444 7.65 -26.32 9.00
N GLY A 445 7.20 -25.87 10.17
CA GLY A 445 8.07 -25.35 11.22
C GLY A 445 8.93 -24.18 10.74
N LEU A 446 8.44 -23.42 9.76
CA LEU A 446 9.12 -22.24 9.24
C LEU A 446 9.27 -21.20 10.36
N LYS A 447 10.47 -20.66 10.52
CA LYS A 447 10.64 -19.48 11.37
C LYS A 447 9.86 -18.35 10.72
N LEU A 448 8.75 -18.00 11.32
CA LEU A 448 7.97 -16.86 10.89
C LEU A 448 8.78 -15.61 11.21
N ASN A 449 8.89 -14.72 10.23
CA ASN A 449 9.37 -13.36 10.42
C ASN A 449 8.16 -12.42 10.48
N ASP A 450 8.37 -11.20 10.94
CA ASP A 450 7.32 -10.21 11.14
C ASP A 450 6.47 -9.96 9.88
N HIS A 451 7.08 -10.05 8.69
CA HIS A 451 6.38 -9.88 7.41
C HIS A 451 5.41 -11.04 7.08
N ILE A 452 5.80 -12.28 7.37
CA ILE A 452 4.94 -13.45 7.14
C ILE A 452 3.79 -13.44 8.14
N GLU A 453 4.06 -13.15 9.40
CA GLU A 453 3.06 -13.08 10.47
C GLU A 453 2.03 -11.98 10.19
N THR A 454 2.48 -10.81 9.75
CA THR A 454 1.60 -9.71 9.34
C THR A 454 0.72 -10.10 8.14
N SER A 455 1.29 -10.77 7.13
CA SER A 455 0.53 -11.26 5.97
C SER A 455 -0.45 -12.37 6.36
N LEU A 456 -0.11 -13.19 7.37
CA LEU A 456 -0.98 -14.22 7.90
C LEU A 456 -2.17 -13.61 8.65
N VAL A 457 -1.94 -12.56 9.45
CA VAL A 457 -3.01 -11.77 10.09
C VAL A 457 -3.93 -11.18 9.02
N ASP A 458 -3.39 -10.51 7.97
CA ASP A 458 -4.20 -9.90 6.90
C ASP A 458 -5.01 -10.97 6.13
N MET A 459 -4.41 -12.13 5.82
CA MET A 459 -5.13 -13.25 5.20
C MET A 459 -6.28 -13.75 6.08
N CYS A 460 -6.03 -14.00 7.38
CA CYS A 460 -7.06 -14.48 8.31
C CYS A 460 -8.22 -13.50 8.41
N THR A 461 -7.92 -12.20 8.50
CA THR A 461 -8.92 -11.14 8.64
C THR A 461 -9.78 -10.98 7.38
N ARG A 462 -9.17 -11.03 6.18
CA ARG A 462 -9.92 -10.99 4.91
C ARG A 462 -10.82 -12.20 4.72
N CYS A 463 -10.42 -13.35 5.24
CA CYS A 463 -11.22 -14.58 5.20
C CYS A 463 -12.25 -14.69 6.35
N GLY A 464 -12.45 -13.63 7.14
CA GLY A 464 -13.40 -13.59 8.24
C GLY A 464 -13.03 -14.46 9.46
N ARG A 465 -11.72 -14.76 9.64
CA ARG A 465 -11.18 -15.56 10.74
C ARG A 465 -10.56 -14.66 11.81
N MET A 466 -11.36 -13.76 12.40
CA MET A 466 -10.86 -12.78 13.36
C MET A 466 -10.25 -13.44 14.62
N ASP A 467 -10.87 -14.49 15.16
CA ASP A 467 -10.38 -15.19 16.35
C ASP A 467 -8.96 -15.76 16.17
N ASP A 468 -8.65 -16.25 14.95
CA ASP A 468 -7.31 -16.76 14.63
C ASP A 468 -6.31 -15.60 14.43
N ALA A 469 -6.74 -14.52 13.80
CA ALA A 469 -5.93 -13.32 13.63
C ALA A 469 -5.54 -12.70 14.98
N GLU A 470 -6.48 -12.64 15.94
CA GLU A 470 -6.23 -12.15 17.30
C GLU A 470 -5.19 -13.01 18.02
N LYS A 471 -5.29 -14.33 17.94
CA LYS A 471 -4.29 -15.24 18.55
C LYS A 471 -2.90 -15.00 17.97
N ILE A 472 -2.78 -14.98 16.63
CA ILE A 472 -1.50 -14.72 15.96
C ILE A 472 -0.94 -13.37 16.39
N PHE A 473 -1.78 -12.33 16.43
CA PHE A 473 -1.37 -10.99 16.82
C PHE A 473 -0.92 -10.90 18.29
N HIS A 474 -1.52 -11.67 19.20
CA HIS A 474 -1.12 -11.73 20.61
C HIS A 474 0.18 -12.50 20.84
N ASP A 475 0.48 -13.46 19.98
CA ASP A 475 1.71 -14.26 20.07
C ASP A 475 2.93 -13.52 19.48
N LEU A 476 2.71 -12.39 18.76
CA LEU A 476 3.77 -11.56 18.20
C LEU A 476 4.62 -10.90 19.32
N PRO A 477 5.96 -10.96 19.23
CA PRO A 477 6.81 -10.18 20.10
C PRO A 477 6.58 -8.68 19.87
N LEU A 478 6.27 -7.97 20.95
CA LEU A 478 5.87 -6.55 20.91
C LEU A 478 7.10 -5.62 20.96
N ASP A 479 8.05 -5.83 20.07
CA ASP A 479 9.16 -4.91 19.90
C ASP A 479 8.78 -3.70 19.02
N HIS A 480 9.56 -2.63 19.11
CA HIS A 480 9.29 -1.32 18.50
C HIS A 480 9.05 -1.31 16.98
N ASP A 481 9.29 -2.41 16.27
CA ASP A 481 9.18 -2.52 14.81
C ASP A 481 7.84 -3.08 14.30
N ASN A 482 6.90 -3.46 15.18
CA ASN A 482 5.64 -4.11 14.78
C ASN A 482 4.47 -3.13 14.48
N SER A 483 4.78 -1.90 14.01
CA SER A 483 3.76 -0.93 13.57
C SER A 483 2.86 -1.47 12.46
N ILE A 484 3.43 -2.27 11.54
CA ILE A 484 2.71 -2.85 10.39
C ILE A 484 1.66 -3.88 10.84
N ALA A 485 1.99 -4.74 11.81
CA ALA A 485 1.04 -5.72 12.36
C ALA A 485 -0.12 -5.01 13.10
N LEU A 486 0.19 -3.97 13.87
CA LEU A 486 -0.80 -3.13 14.54
C LEU A 486 -1.74 -2.48 13.53
N THR A 487 -1.19 -1.84 12.50
CA THR A 487 -1.95 -1.24 11.41
C THR A 487 -2.84 -2.26 10.71
N SER A 488 -2.31 -3.45 10.42
CA SER A 488 -3.08 -4.54 9.79
C SER A 488 -4.25 -4.98 10.66
N MET A 489 -4.05 -5.11 11.98
CA MET A 489 -5.12 -5.50 12.91
C MET A 489 -6.18 -4.41 13.08
N ILE A 490 -5.77 -3.13 13.18
CA ILE A 490 -6.69 -1.99 13.18
C ILE A 490 -7.55 -1.97 11.90
N CYS A 491 -6.91 -2.14 10.74
CA CYS A 491 -7.60 -2.24 9.46
C CYS A 491 -8.57 -3.43 9.42
N ALA A 492 -8.18 -4.54 10.03
CA ALA A 492 -8.99 -5.74 10.12
C ALA A 492 -10.27 -5.52 10.92
N TYR A 493 -10.16 -4.98 12.13
CA TYR A 493 -11.33 -4.64 12.96
C TYR A 493 -12.26 -3.66 12.25
N ALA A 494 -11.68 -2.63 11.59
CA ALA A 494 -12.46 -1.65 10.84
C ALA A 494 -13.26 -2.27 9.68
N ARG A 495 -12.64 -3.20 8.91
CA ARG A 495 -13.29 -3.89 7.78
C ARG A 495 -14.35 -4.91 8.24
N ASN A 496 -14.12 -5.60 9.34
CA ASN A 496 -15.04 -6.63 9.86
C ASN A 496 -16.18 -6.06 10.71
N GLY A 497 -16.37 -4.73 10.71
CA GLY A 497 -17.48 -4.08 11.39
C GLY A 497 -17.35 -4.02 12.92
N GLN A 498 -16.13 -4.09 13.43
CA GLN A 498 -15.76 -3.97 14.84
C GLN A 498 -14.95 -2.67 15.07
N PRO A 499 -15.52 -1.50 14.78
CA PRO A 499 -14.78 -0.23 14.85
C PRO A 499 -14.45 0.18 16.30
N GLU A 500 -15.20 -0.32 17.28
CA GLU A 500 -14.99 -0.03 18.70
C GLU A 500 -13.71 -0.73 19.20
N GLU A 501 -13.45 -1.96 18.76
CA GLU A 501 -12.24 -2.73 19.03
C GLU A 501 -11.01 -2.10 18.35
N ALA A 502 -11.15 -1.59 17.11
CA ALA A 502 -10.09 -0.88 16.43
C ALA A 502 -9.60 0.34 17.23
N ILE A 503 -10.54 1.10 17.80
CA ILE A 503 -10.20 2.26 18.64
C ILE A 503 -9.58 1.83 19.96
N SER A 504 -10.13 0.80 20.61
CA SER A 504 -9.59 0.32 21.89
C SER A 504 -8.15 -0.16 21.74
N LEU A 505 -7.86 -0.90 20.68
CA LEU A 505 -6.50 -1.34 20.34
C LEU A 505 -5.56 -0.15 20.10
N PHE A 506 -6.00 0.84 19.32
CA PHE A 506 -5.22 2.05 19.08
C PHE A 506 -4.92 2.82 20.38
N LEU A 507 -5.92 3.05 21.24
CA LEU A 507 -5.75 3.81 22.48
C LEU A 507 -4.85 3.10 23.48
N VAL A 508 -4.97 1.78 23.65
CA VAL A 508 -4.12 0.98 24.55
C VAL A 508 -2.67 1.09 24.10
N ARG A 509 -2.37 0.89 22.84
CA ARG A 509 -1.01 0.93 22.31
C ARG A 509 -0.41 2.34 22.28
N HIS A 510 -1.22 3.35 22.00
CA HIS A 510 -0.75 4.74 22.02
C HIS A 510 -0.39 5.20 23.45
N SER A 511 -1.05 4.66 24.48
CA SER A 511 -0.72 4.98 25.88
C SER A 511 0.64 4.43 26.34
N GLU A 512 1.13 3.38 25.72
CA GLU A 512 2.42 2.72 26.03
C GLU A 512 3.65 3.48 25.51
N LYS A 513 3.48 4.65 24.87
CA LYS A 513 4.50 5.62 24.41
C LYS A 513 5.56 5.10 23.42
N SER A 514 5.46 3.90 22.93
CA SER A 514 6.54 3.23 22.19
C SER A 514 6.27 3.03 20.68
N LEU A 515 5.05 3.23 20.20
CA LEU A 515 4.72 2.95 18.79
C LEU A 515 4.40 4.22 18.01
N VAL A 516 5.10 4.42 16.90
CA VAL A 516 4.75 5.39 15.87
C VAL A 516 3.77 4.70 14.92
N VAL A 517 2.55 5.22 14.84
CA VAL A 517 1.54 4.71 13.88
C VAL A 517 1.85 5.31 12.51
N ASP A 518 1.87 4.47 11.48
CA ASP A 518 2.11 4.87 10.11
C ASP A 518 0.91 5.63 9.48
N GLU A 519 1.10 6.17 8.28
CA GLU A 519 0.09 6.95 7.55
C GLU A 519 -1.17 6.12 7.30
N VAL A 520 -1.04 4.82 7.02
CA VAL A 520 -2.16 3.90 6.74
C VAL A 520 -2.98 3.64 8.00
N GLY A 521 -2.32 3.41 9.12
CA GLY A 521 -2.98 3.23 10.43
C GLY A 521 -3.73 4.48 10.85
N LEU A 522 -3.10 5.66 10.72
CA LEU A 522 -3.75 6.94 11.02
C LEU A 522 -4.96 7.20 10.11
N ALA A 523 -4.83 6.97 8.80
CA ALA A 523 -5.94 7.13 7.87
C ALA A 523 -7.11 6.18 8.20
N THR A 524 -6.80 4.95 8.61
CA THR A 524 -7.81 3.97 9.00
C THR A 524 -8.54 4.38 10.28
N ILE A 525 -7.82 4.78 11.32
CA ILE A 525 -8.43 5.23 12.58
C ILE A 525 -9.26 6.50 12.37
N LEU A 526 -8.79 7.46 11.56
CA LEU A 526 -9.59 8.61 11.16
C LEU A 526 -10.88 8.19 10.46
N GLY A 527 -10.81 7.21 9.56
CA GLY A 527 -11.98 6.61 8.92
C GLY A 527 -12.97 6.00 9.92
N VAL A 528 -12.47 5.29 10.93
CA VAL A 528 -13.27 4.72 12.03
C VAL A 528 -13.88 5.82 12.89
N CYS A 529 -13.10 6.84 13.27
CA CYS A 529 -13.62 8.02 14.00
C CYS A 529 -14.75 8.69 13.25
N GLY A 530 -14.63 8.86 11.93
CA GLY A 530 -15.68 9.40 11.09
C GLY A 530 -16.92 8.50 11.03
N THR A 531 -16.75 7.19 10.97
CA THR A 531 -17.87 6.23 10.91
C THR A 531 -18.68 6.21 12.21
N LEU A 532 -18.01 6.21 13.35
CA LEU A 532 -18.63 6.25 14.67
C LEU A 532 -19.06 7.67 15.06
N GLY A 533 -18.45 8.72 14.49
CA GLY A 533 -18.73 10.12 14.83
C GLY A 533 -17.94 10.62 16.03
N ILE A 534 -16.75 10.08 16.30
CA ILE A 534 -15.90 10.44 17.46
C ILE A 534 -15.01 11.64 17.11
N LEU A 535 -15.60 12.83 17.10
CA LEU A 535 -14.92 14.05 16.72
C LEU A 535 -13.66 14.32 17.58
N LYS A 536 -13.77 14.19 18.91
CA LYS A 536 -12.68 14.54 19.83
C LYS A 536 -11.41 13.73 19.60
N LEU A 537 -11.54 12.42 19.38
CA LEU A 537 -10.40 11.57 19.06
C LEU A 537 -9.83 11.93 17.69
N GLY A 538 -10.72 12.21 16.71
CA GLY A 538 -10.29 12.69 15.40
C GLY A 538 -9.47 13.99 15.47
N GLU A 539 -9.88 14.95 16.32
CA GLU A 539 -9.11 16.18 16.57
C GLU A 539 -7.76 15.91 17.24
N GLN A 540 -7.69 14.98 18.19
CA GLN A 540 -6.42 14.57 18.81
C GLN A 540 -5.47 13.93 17.79
N ILE A 541 -5.99 13.06 16.93
CA ILE A 541 -5.20 12.42 15.85
C ILE A 541 -4.74 13.48 14.84
N HIS A 542 -5.57 14.46 14.51
CA HIS A 542 -5.17 15.60 13.67
C HIS A 542 -3.98 16.35 14.29
N CYS A 543 -4.05 16.69 15.59
CA CYS A 543 -2.93 17.31 16.30
C CYS A 543 -1.68 16.44 16.31
N TYR A 544 -1.83 15.11 16.45
CA TYR A 544 -0.72 14.16 16.37
C TYR A 544 -0.06 14.18 14.99
N ALA A 545 -0.86 14.04 13.93
CA ALA A 545 -0.36 14.07 12.55
C ALA A 545 0.37 15.37 12.22
N TRP A 546 -0.14 16.51 12.72
CA TRP A 546 0.49 17.81 12.54
C TRP A 546 1.87 17.89 13.24
N LYS A 547 1.97 17.38 14.47
CA LYS A 547 3.23 17.37 15.23
C LYS A 547 4.31 16.47 14.61
N HIS A 548 3.91 15.38 13.97
CA HIS A 548 4.82 14.42 13.35
C HIS A 548 5.09 14.69 11.86
N GLY A 549 4.58 15.80 11.31
CA GLY A 549 4.81 16.16 9.90
C GLY A 549 4.04 15.32 8.89
N LEU A 550 3.08 14.48 9.32
CA LEU A 550 2.31 13.57 8.47
C LEU A 550 1.19 14.27 7.67
N MET A 551 1.06 15.59 7.84
CA MET A 551 0.11 16.42 7.06
C MET A 551 0.50 16.58 5.59
N SER A 552 1.74 16.26 5.24
CA SER A 552 2.21 16.26 3.84
C SER A 552 1.72 15.06 3.05
N ASP A 553 1.29 14.00 3.74
CA ASP A 553 0.70 12.82 3.10
C ASP A 553 -0.75 13.09 2.67
N THR A 554 -1.03 12.90 1.37
CA THR A 554 -2.37 13.13 0.81
C THR A 554 -3.41 12.14 1.33
N GLY A 555 -3.01 10.90 1.65
CA GLY A 555 -3.89 9.87 2.21
C GLY A 555 -4.40 10.23 3.60
N VAL A 556 -3.52 10.72 4.47
CA VAL A 556 -3.88 11.22 5.81
C VAL A 556 -4.78 12.46 5.70
N GLY A 557 -4.45 13.41 4.80
CA GLY A 557 -5.28 14.58 4.53
C GLY A 557 -6.69 14.21 4.07
N ASN A 558 -6.80 13.29 3.12
CA ASN A 558 -8.08 12.77 2.61
C ASN A 558 -8.90 12.06 3.70
N ALA A 559 -8.24 11.28 4.57
CA ALA A 559 -8.90 10.64 5.70
C ALA A 559 -9.41 11.67 6.73
N MET A 560 -8.68 12.77 6.97
CA MET A 560 -9.13 13.87 7.83
C MET A 560 -10.35 14.59 7.25
N ILE A 561 -10.34 14.93 5.96
CA ILE A 561 -11.49 15.52 5.27
C ILE A 561 -12.70 14.60 5.45
N SER A 562 -12.54 13.30 5.20
CA SER A 562 -13.60 12.30 5.37
C SER A 562 -14.08 12.22 6.83
N MET A 563 -13.18 12.23 7.80
CA MET A 563 -13.51 12.19 9.24
C MET A 563 -14.32 13.42 9.64
N TYR A 564 -13.86 14.65 9.34
CA TYR A 564 -14.60 15.87 9.67
C TYR A 564 -15.94 15.94 8.95
N THR A 565 -15.99 15.54 7.67
CA THR A 565 -17.23 15.41 6.90
C THR A 565 -18.23 14.52 7.58
N LYS A 566 -17.81 13.32 8.00
CA LYS A 566 -18.68 12.32 8.65
C LYS A 566 -19.05 12.71 10.09
N CYS A 567 -18.23 13.50 10.77
CA CYS A 567 -18.51 14.04 12.10
C CYS A 567 -19.39 15.30 12.07
N GLY A 568 -19.68 15.86 10.89
CA GLY A 568 -20.54 17.04 10.75
C GLY A 568 -19.82 18.39 10.92
N GLU A 569 -18.50 18.41 10.83
CA GLU A 569 -17.66 19.61 10.96
C GLU A 569 -17.17 20.08 9.59
N MET A 570 -18.08 20.59 8.78
CA MET A 570 -17.79 21.04 7.41
C MET A 570 -16.68 22.08 7.34
N GLN A 571 -16.69 23.08 8.24
CA GLN A 571 -15.66 24.13 8.23
C GLN A 571 -14.25 23.58 8.46
N SER A 572 -14.14 22.58 9.36
CA SER A 572 -12.86 21.92 9.61
C SER A 572 -12.41 21.07 8.41
N ALA A 573 -13.33 20.41 7.70
CA ALA A 573 -13.04 19.69 6.47
C ALA A 573 -12.51 20.61 5.36
N VAL A 574 -13.15 21.79 5.15
CA VAL A 574 -12.71 22.81 4.18
C VAL A 574 -11.32 23.34 4.54
N LYS A 575 -11.10 23.71 5.81
CA LYS A 575 -9.78 24.19 6.27
C LYS A 575 -8.68 23.13 6.09
N THR A 576 -9.00 21.85 6.34
CA THR A 576 -8.04 20.75 6.12
C THR A 576 -7.68 20.65 4.65
N PHE A 577 -8.67 20.72 3.76
CA PHE A 577 -8.42 20.74 2.32
C PHE A 577 -7.53 21.91 1.90
N GLU A 578 -7.81 23.13 2.39
CA GLU A 578 -7.02 24.33 2.08
C GLU A 578 -5.57 24.26 2.62
N ALA A 579 -5.37 23.54 3.72
CA ALA A 579 -4.06 23.38 4.36
C ALA A 579 -3.17 22.29 3.72
N MET A 580 -3.74 21.41 2.89
CA MET A 580 -2.98 20.36 2.20
C MET A 580 -2.06 20.97 1.13
N PRO A 581 -0.78 20.54 1.05
CA PRO A 581 0.17 21.07 0.06
C PRO A 581 -0.15 20.62 -1.38
N THR A 582 -0.73 19.46 -1.54
CA THR A 582 -1.12 18.85 -2.83
C THR A 582 -2.51 18.25 -2.73
N HIS A 583 -3.28 18.35 -3.80
CA HIS A 583 -4.63 17.80 -3.89
C HIS A 583 -4.69 16.78 -5.03
N ASP A 584 -5.10 15.57 -4.72
CA ASP A 584 -5.43 14.54 -5.71
C ASP A 584 -6.94 14.53 -6.01
N LEU A 585 -7.36 13.68 -6.92
CA LEU A 585 -8.78 13.52 -7.27
C LEU A 585 -9.63 13.09 -6.07
N VAL A 586 -9.05 12.30 -5.14
CA VAL A 586 -9.74 11.84 -3.92
C VAL A 586 -9.99 13.01 -2.97
N SER A 587 -9.04 13.97 -2.87
CA SER A 587 -9.20 15.20 -2.08
C SER A 587 -10.38 16.04 -2.58
N TRP A 588 -10.47 16.25 -3.90
CA TRP A 588 -11.57 16.98 -4.53
C TRP A 588 -12.91 16.26 -4.33
N ASN A 589 -12.95 14.94 -4.54
CA ASN A 589 -14.15 14.12 -4.28
C ASN A 589 -14.55 14.13 -2.80
N GLY A 590 -13.57 14.16 -1.88
CA GLY A 590 -13.79 14.31 -0.45
C GLY A 590 -14.49 15.63 -0.10
N LEU A 591 -14.03 16.75 -0.68
CA LEU A 591 -14.61 18.07 -0.48
C LEU A 591 -16.01 18.17 -1.10
N LEU A 592 -16.21 17.68 -2.32
CA LEU A 592 -17.54 17.59 -2.96
C LEU A 592 -18.51 16.78 -2.12
N THR A 593 -18.07 15.62 -1.60
CA THR A 593 -18.85 14.78 -0.69
C THR A 593 -19.26 15.53 0.57
N CYS A 594 -18.33 16.35 1.11
CA CYS A 594 -18.60 17.19 2.28
C CYS A 594 -19.78 18.13 2.02
N TYR A 595 -19.76 18.89 0.94
CA TYR A 595 -20.83 19.81 0.60
C TYR A 595 -22.16 19.11 0.31
N VAL A 596 -22.12 17.97 -0.41
CA VAL A 596 -23.32 17.19 -0.74
C VAL A 596 -23.99 16.62 0.53
N LEU A 597 -23.20 16.04 1.46
CA LEU A 597 -23.73 15.48 2.72
C LEU A 597 -24.29 16.56 3.64
N HIS A 598 -23.73 17.77 3.60
CA HIS A 598 -24.24 18.93 4.33
C HIS A 598 -25.33 19.69 3.57
N ARG A 599 -25.80 19.16 2.43
CA ARG A 599 -26.89 19.71 1.59
C ARG A 599 -26.60 21.14 1.10
N GLN A 600 -25.34 21.47 0.90
CA GLN A 600 -24.89 22.77 0.32
C GLN A 600 -24.56 22.57 -1.17
N GLY A 601 -25.59 22.43 -2.00
CA GLY A 601 -25.44 22.18 -3.44
C GLY A 601 -24.67 23.29 -4.13
N ASP A 602 -24.93 24.54 -3.80
CA ASP A 602 -24.26 25.69 -4.41
C ASP A 602 -22.74 25.66 -4.13
N GLY A 603 -22.32 25.36 -2.89
CA GLY A 603 -20.89 25.23 -2.54
C GLY A 603 -20.21 24.04 -3.22
N ALA A 604 -20.94 22.94 -3.46
CA ALA A 604 -20.43 21.83 -4.25
C ALA A 604 -20.21 22.21 -5.73
N LEU A 605 -21.14 22.94 -6.34
CA LEU A 605 -21.02 23.42 -7.71
C LEU A 605 -19.89 24.45 -7.87
N ASP A 606 -19.69 25.33 -6.88
CA ASP A 606 -18.54 26.25 -6.86
C ASP A 606 -17.21 25.49 -6.78
N THR A 607 -17.18 24.41 -5.97
CA THR A 607 -15.99 23.54 -5.87
C THR A 607 -15.73 22.81 -7.20
N TRP A 608 -16.77 22.31 -7.85
CA TRP A 608 -16.69 21.73 -9.17
C TRP A 608 -16.13 22.72 -10.21
N ALA A 609 -16.63 23.96 -10.22
CA ALA A 609 -16.13 24.99 -11.12
C ALA A 609 -14.66 25.38 -10.85
N LYS A 610 -14.18 25.25 -9.61
CA LYS A 610 -12.75 25.40 -9.30
C LYS A 610 -11.92 24.23 -9.83
N MET A 611 -12.39 23.00 -9.65
CA MET A 611 -11.74 21.79 -10.14
C MET A 611 -11.57 21.82 -11.67
N GLU A 612 -12.62 22.21 -12.38
CA GLU A 612 -12.63 22.35 -13.85
C GLU A 612 -11.64 23.41 -14.34
N ARG A 613 -11.60 24.58 -13.68
CA ARG A 613 -10.64 25.67 -13.99
C ARG A 613 -9.18 25.27 -13.77
N LEU A 614 -8.90 24.36 -12.83
CA LEU A 614 -7.56 23.84 -12.55
C LEU A 614 -7.18 22.69 -13.50
N GLY A 615 -8.09 22.25 -14.37
CA GLY A 615 -7.85 21.18 -15.36
C GLY A 615 -7.71 19.80 -14.73
N VAL A 616 -8.37 19.56 -13.59
CA VAL A 616 -8.40 18.25 -12.95
C VAL A 616 -9.51 17.41 -13.61
N ASP A 617 -9.14 16.31 -14.26
CA ASP A 617 -10.07 15.43 -14.94
C ASP A 617 -10.99 14.70 -13.96
N PRO A 618 -12.33 14.78 -14.12
CA PRO A 618 -13.27 14.11 -13.23
C PRO A 618 -13.37 12.61 -13.53
N ASP A 619 -13.60 11.83 -12.48
CA ASP A 619 -13.95 10.42 -12.60
C ASP A 619 -15.47 10.18 -12.50
N SER A 620 -15.86 8.90 -12.57
CA SER A 620 -17.24 8.48 -12.41
C SER A 620 -17.85 8.94 -11.06
N ILE A 621 -17.05 8.94 -9.99
CA ILE A 621 -17.49 9.35 -8.64
C ILE A 621 -17.74 10.86 -8.60
N THR A 622 -16.82 11.64 -9.17
CA THR A 622 -16.97 13.11 -9.30
C THR A 622 -18.30 13.47 -9.98
N CYS A 623 -18.59 12.80 -11.09
CA CYS A 623 -19.84 13.06 -11.85
C CYS A 623 -21.09 12.71 -11.02
N VAL A 624 -21.09 11.61 -10.27
CA VAL A 624 -22.21 11.26 -9.35
C VAL A 624 -22.38 12.33 -8.27
N LEU A 625 -21.30 12.86 -7.72
CA LEU A 625 -21.34 13.91 -6.68
C LEU A 625 -21.87 15.22 -7.24
N VAL A 626 -21.43 15.64 -8.43
CA VAL A 626 -21.91 16.85 -9.10
C VAL A 626 -23.41 16.71 -9.43
N ILE A 627 -23.86 15.58 -9.97
CA ILE A 627 -25.28 15.33 -10.18
C ILE A 627 -26.05 15.41 -8.86
N SER A 628 -25.53 14.80 -7.80
CA SER A 628 -26.14 14.84 -6.46
C SER A 628 -26.20 16.25 -5.87
N ALA A 629 -25.25 17.12 -6.20
CA ALA A 629 -25.26 18.52 -5.76
C ALA A 629 -26.44 19.30 -6.31
N TYR A 630 -26.86 19.05 -7.56
CA TYR A 630 -28.04 19.71 -8.16
C TYR A 630 -29.35 19.40 -7.41
N ARG A 631 -29.40 18.34 -6.65
CA ARG A 631 -30.55 18.06 -5.78
C ARG A 631 -30.70 19.04 -4.62
N HIS A 632 -29.58 19.66 -4.18
CA HIS A 632 -29.52 20.46 -2.97
C HIS A 632 -29.17 21.92 -3.26
N THR A 633 -29.38 22.39 -4.48
CA THR A 633 -29.23 23.81 -4.85
C THR A 633 -30.38 24.65 -4.33
N SER A 634 -30.10 25.94 -4.08
CA SER A 634 -31.10 26.92 -3.63
C SER A 634 -32.17 27.24 -4.70
N THR A 635 -31.82 27.03 -5.96
CA THR A 635 -32.69 27.23 -7.12
C THR A 635 -32.86 25.95 -7.94
N ASN A 636 -33.96 25.84 -8.69
CA ASN A 636 -34.15 24.69 -9.58
C ASN A 636 -33.20 24.79 -10.80
N LEU A 637 -32.18 23.95 -10.81
CA LEU A 637 -31.18 23.87 -11.89
C LEU A 637 -31.26 22.54 -12.66
N VAL A 638 -32.45 21.96 -12.83
CA VAL A 638 -32.66 20.69 -13.53
C VAL A 638 -32.12 20.76 -14.95
N ASP A 639 -32.33 21.87 -15.70
CA ASP A 639 -31.83 22.04 -17.06
C ASP A 639 -30.29 22.03 -17.11
N CYS A 640 -29.64 22.63 -16.12
CA CYS A 640 -28.17 22.59 -16.01
C CYS A 640 -27.68 21.16 -15.72
N CYS A 641 -28.37 20.44 -14.82
CA CYS A 641 -28.07 19.04 -14.52
C CYS A 641 -28.22 18.16 -15.76
N GLN A 642 -29.28 18.38 -16.57
CA GLN A 642 -29.50 17.65 -17.81
C GLN A 642 -28.40 17.91 -18.85
N LYS A 643 -27.98 19.18 -19.01
CA LYS A 643 -26.85 19.55 -19.87
C LYS A 643 -25.56 18.86 -19.41
N PHE A 644 -25.25 18.94 -18.11
CA PHE A 644 -24.09 18.26 -17.52
C PHE A 644 -24.12 16.76 -17.77
N PHE A 645 -25.24 16.09 -17.50
CA PHE A 645 -25.43 14.66 -17.72
C PHE A 645 -25.22 14.27 -19.19
N SER A 646 -25.75 15.07 -20.13
CA SER A 646 -25.60 14.82 -21.58
C SER A 646 -24.16 15.03 -22.07
N SER A 647 -23.39 15.92 -21.42
CA SER A 647 -22.01 16.23 -21.81
C SER A 647 -20.95 15.31 -21.19
N MET A 648 -21.33 14.43 -20.23
CA MET A 648 -20.38 13.59 -19.51
C MET A 648 -19.44 12.78 -20.42
N GLN A 649 -19.99 12.15 -21.46
CA GLN A 649 -19.20 11.31 -22.37
C GLN A 649 -18.37 12.18 -23.34
N SER A 650 -18.95 13.27 -23.87
CA SER A 650 -18.28 14.10 -24.87
C SER A 650 -17.21 15.01 -24.27
N SER A 651 -17.44 15.57 -23.07
CA SER A 651 -16.55 16.56 -22.44
C SER A 651 -15.55 15.93 -21.50
N TYR A 652 -15.90 14.85 -20.80
CA TYR A 652 -15.09 14.26 -19.72
C TYR A 652 -14.72 12.79 -19.94
N ASN A 653 -15.12 12.20 -21.08
CA ASN A 653 -14.88 10.79 -21.41
C ASN A 653 -15.40 9.79 -20.35
N VAL A 654 -16.44 10.18 -19.60
CA VAL A 654 -17.08 9.35 -18.58
C VAL A 654 -18.37 8.78 -19.12
N ASN A 655 -18.44 7.46 -19.25
CA ASN A 655 -19.66 6.77 -19.69
C ASN A 655 -20.71 6.75 -18.56
N PRO A 656 -21.97 7.18 -18.82
CA PRO A 656 -23.03 7.14 -17.82
C PRO A 656 -23.32 5.73 -17.31
N THR A 657 -23.19 5.50 -16.03
CA THR A 657 -23.48 4.24 -15.33
C THR A 657 -24.86 4.28 -14.68
N SER A 658 -25.33 3.13 -14.17
CA SER A 658 -26.59 3.04 -13.42
C SER A 658 -26.66 4.00 -12.23
N GLU A 659 -25.54 4.35 -11.63
CA GLU A 659 -25.45 5.28 -10.49
C GLU A 659 -25.67 6.73 -10.91
N HIS A 660 -25.14 7.12 -12.06
CA HIS A 660 -25.38 8.44 -12.65
C HIS A 660 -26.86 8.62 -13.01
N TYR A 661 -27.47 7.60 -13.62
CA TYR A 661 -28.92 7.61 -13.89
C TYR A 661 -29.74 7.66 -12.59
N ALA A 662 -29.37 6.92 -11.56
CA ALA A 662 -30.06 6.97 -10.27
C ALA A 662 -29.93 8.36 -9.62
N GLY A 663 -28.75 8.99 -9.70
CA GLY A 663 -28.55 10.37 -9.27
C GLY A 663 -29.46 11.35 -10.01
N PHE A 664 -29.49 11.28 -11.34
CA PHE A 664 -30.29 12.20 -12.20
C PHE A 664 -31.81 11.99 -11.98
N VAL A 665 -32.27 10.73 -11.94
CA VAL A 665 -33.65 10.39 -11.57
C VAL A 665 -34.00 10.92 -10.18
N GLY A 666 -33.04 10.86 -9.24
CA GLY A 666 -33.19 11.42 -7.90
C GLY A 666 -33.34 12.96 -7.89
N VAL A 667 -32.64 13.67 -8.79
CA VAL A 667 -32.81 15.13 -8.97
C VAL A 667 -34.20 15.43 -9.52
N LEU A 668 -34.60 14.76 -10.60
CA LEU A 668 -35.94 14.93 -11.19
C LEU A 668 -37.05 14.59 -10.18
N GLY A 669 -36.90 13.49 -9.46
CA GLY A 669 -37.83 13.08 -8.41
C GLY A 669 -37.95 14.08 -7.27
N TYR A 670 -36.86 14.70 -6.87
CA TYR A 670 -36.85 15.74 -5.84
C TYR A 670 -37.63 17.01 -6.28
N TRP A 671 -37.47 17.43 -7.52
CA TRP A 671 -38.15 18.58 -8.10
C TRP A 671 -39.55 18.26 -8.65
N GLY A 672 -40.07 17.03 -8.47
CA GLY A 672 -41.45 16.64 -8.80
C GLY A 672 -41.66 16.24 -10.27
N LEU A 673 -40.63 16.15 -11.09
CA LEU A 673 -40.71 15.80 -12.51
C LEU A 673 -40.73 14.26 -12.70
N LEU A 674 -41.70 13.60 -12.10
CA LEU A 674 -41.80 12.13 -12.01
C LEU A 674 -42.00 11.45 -13.36
N GLU A 675 -42.78 12.05 -14.26
CA GLU A 675 -43.04 11.51 -15.60
C GLU A 675 -41.82 11.59 -16.50
N GLU A 676 -41.02 12.66 -16.37
CA GLU A 676 -39.75 12.82 -17.07
C GLU A 676 -38.72 11.82 -16.55
N ALA A 677 -38.69 11.61 -15.24
CA ALA A 677 -37.84 10.59 -14.63
C ALA A 677 -38.15 9.18 -15.16
N GLU A 678 -39.45 8.82 -15.31
CA GLU A 678 -39.89 7.54 -15.88
C GLU A 678 -39.50 7.39 -17.36
N LYS A 679 -39.58 8.48 -18.15
CA LYS A 679 -39.12 8.50 -19.55
C LYS A 679 -37.63 8.26 -19.68
N ILE A 680 -36.82 8.89 -18.80
CA ILE A 680 -35.37 8.70 -18.80
C ILE A 680 -34.99 7.26 -18.44
N ILE A 681 -35.66 6.67 -17.46
CA ILE A 681 -35.45 5.25 -17.13
C ILE A 681 -35.75 4.35 -18.33
N SER A 682 -36.85 4.63 -19.05
CA SER A 682 -37.23 3.86 -20.24
C SER A 682 -36.28 4.05 -21.42
N ALA A 683 -35.54 5.18 -21.45
CA ALA A 683 -34.56 5.52 -22.49
C ALA A 683 -33.13 5.05 -22.15
N MET A 684 -32.91 4.36 -21.04
CA MET A 684 -31.55 3.86 -20.67
C MET A 684 -31.04 2.84 -21.69
N PRO A 685 -29.74 2.89 -22.07
CA PRO A 685 -29.15 1.96 -23.02
C PRO A 685 -28.91 0.54 -22.45
N PHE A 686 -29.17 0.33 -21.18
CA PHE A 686 -29.01 -0.94 -20.47
C PHE A 686 -30.17 -1.14 -19.46
N GLU A 687 -30.35 -2.35 -18.96
CA GLU A 687 -31.39 -2.65 -17.99
C GLU A 687 -31.23 -1.86 -16.68
N PRO A 688 -32.25 -1.13 -16.21
CA PRO A 688 -32.20 -0.35 -14.99
C PRO A 688 -32.00 -1.23 -13.76
N LYS A 689 -30.95 -0.95 -12.97
CA LYS A 689 -30.74 -1.60 -11.66
C LYS A 689 -31.77 -1.12 -10.63
N ALA A 690 -31.91 -1.88 -9.53
CA ALA A 690 -32.81 -1.54 -8.42
C ALA A 690 -32.59 -0.11 -7.87
N SER A 691 -31.35 0.40 -7.86
CA SER A 691 -30.99 1.73 -7.39
C SER A 691 -31.72 2.87 -8.13
N VAL A 692 -31.91 2.72 -9.44
CA VAL A 692 -32.60 3.71 -10.28
C VAL A 692 -34.09 3.77 -9.93
N TRP A 693 -34.71 2.61 -9.79
CA TRP A 693 -36.11 2.50 -9.39
C TRP A 693 -36.35 2.96 -7.94
N HIS A 694 -35.38 2.74 -7.03
CA HIS A 694 -35.43 3.28 -5.68
C HIS A 694 -35.41 4.81 -5.68
N ALA A 695 -34.57 5.44 -6.51
CA ALA A 695 -34.52 6.89 -6.64
C ALA A 695 -35.87 7.47 -7.13
N LEU A 696 -36.51 6.81 -8.10
CA LEU A 696 -37.86 7.18 -8.55
C LEU A 696 -38.90 6.98 -7.45
N LEU A 697 -38.84 5.89 -6.69
CA LEU A 697 -39.74 5.58 -5.61
C LEU A 697 -39.64 6.60 -4.47
N ASP A 698 -38.43 7.07 -4.15
CA ASP A 698 -38.20 8.15 -3.19
C ASP A 698 -38.87 9.46 -3.64
N GLY A 699 -38.75 9.81 -4.93
CA GLY A 699 -39.48 10.94 -5.51
C GLY A 699 -41.00 10.79 -5.44
N CYS A 700 -41.52 9.58 -5.73
CA CYS A 700 -42.94 9.29 -5.62
C CYS A 700 -43.45 9.43 -4.19
N ARG A 701 -42.64 9.09 -3.19
CA ARG A 701 -42.95 9.28 -1.77
C ARG A 701 -43.04 10.76 -1.38
N LEU A 702 -42.11 11.57 -1.86
CA LEU A 702 -42.09 13.04 -1.65
C LEU A 702 -43.35 13.70 -2.18
N HIS A 703 -43.75 13.36 -3.39
CA HIS A 703 -44.89 13.98 -4.10
C HIS A 703 -46.18 13.15 -4.02
N VAL A 704 -46.22 12.14 -3.13
CA VAL A 704 -47.39 11.27 -2.85
C VAL A 704 -47.98 10.64 -4.13
N ASN A 705 -47.15 10.30 -5.13
CA ASN A 705 -47.64 9.71 -6.35
C ASN A 705 -47.71 8.17 -6.27
N ALA A 706 -48.86 7.64 -5.93
CA ALA A 706 -49.08 6.21 -5.75
C ALA A 706 -49.07 5.40 -7.07
N ILE A 707 -49.32 6.02 -8.23
CA ILE A 707 -49.43 5.32 -9.50
C ILE A 707 -48.04 4.94 -10.03
N ILE A 708 -47.16 5.92 -10.11
CA ILE A 708 -45.76 5.70 -10.56
C ILE A 708 -45.02 4.88 -9.50
N GLY A 709 -45.28 5.14 -8.20
CA GLY A 709 -44.68 4.37 -7.09
C GLY A 709 -45.01 2.87 -7.14
N LYS A 710 -46.22 2.46 -7.54
CA LYS A 710 -46.54 1.04 -7.73
C LYS A 710 -45.76 0.40 -8.88
N ARG A 711 -45.56 1.13 -9.99
CA ARG A 711 -44.81 0.63 -11.14
C ARG A 711 -43.33 0.46 -10.74
N ALA A 712 -42.76 1.45 -10.06
CA ALA A 712 -41.39 1.40 -9.54
C ALA A 712 -41.16 0.20 -8.62
N MET A 713 -42.07 -0.02 -7.64
CA MET A 713 -42.00 -1.17 -6.73
C MET A 713 -42.10 -2.51 -7.43
N LYS A 714 -42.95 -2.66 -8.45
CA LYS A 714 -43.08 -3.89 -9.22
C LYS A 714 -41.75 -4.22 -9.89
N ASN A 715 -41.09 -3.22 -10.47
CA ASN A 715 -39.79 -3.39 -11.14
C ASN A 715 -38.65 -3.69 -10.12
N ILE A 716 -38.65 -3.07 -8.94
CA ILE A 716 -37.67 -3.41 -7.89
C ILE A 716 -37.80 -4.88 -7.46
N LEU A 717 -39.05 -5.34 -7.19
CA LEU A 717 -39.28 -6.71 -6.75
C LEU A 717 -39.02 -7.76 -7.81
N SER A 718 -39.08 -7.39 -9.12
CA SER A 718 -38.65 -8.29 -10.19
C SER A 718 -37.12 -8.46 -10.23
N ILE A 719 -36.36 -7.41 -9.86
CA ILE A 719 -34.89 -7.43 -9.83
C ILE A 719 -34.36 -8.05 -8.53
N VAL A 720 -34.92 -7.62 -7.39
CA VAL A 720 -34.51 -8.10 -6.05
C VAL A 720 -35.75 -8.56 -5.26
N PRO A 721 -36.16 -9.83 -5.43
CA PRO A 721 -37.42 -10.34 -4.82
C PRO A 721 -37.46 -10.32 -3.30
N GLN A 722 -36.33 -10.23 -2.62
CA GLN A 722 -36.19 -10.29 -1.16
C GLN A 722 -35.70 -8.96 -0.54
N ASP A 723 -35.79 -7.84 -1.24
CA ASP A 723 -35.34 -6.56 -0.70
C ASP A 723 -36.26 -6.07 0.46
N PRO A 724 -35.73 -6.02 1.71
CA PRO A 724 -36.50 -5.59 2.87
C PRO A 724 -37.05 -4.15 2.77
N SER A 725 -36.27 -3.25 2.14
CA SER A 725 -36.58 -1.83 1.99
C SER A 725 -37.82 -1.63 1.12
N THR A 726 -37.96 -2.39 0.04
CA THR A 726 -39.08 -2.35 -0.88
C THR A 726 -40.37 -2.86 -0.23
N PHE A 727 -40.30 -3.94 0.55
CA PHE A 727 -41.47 -4.44 1.30
C PHE A 727 -41.96 -3.41 2.35
N ILE A 728 -41.02 -2.75 3.03
CA ILE A 728 -41.33 -1.70 4.02
C ILE A 728 -42.01 -0.52 3.33
N LEU A 729 -41.45 -0.02 2.21
CA LEU A 729 -42.00 1.09 1.45
C LEU A 729 -43.39 0.73 0.87
N LYS A 730 -43.59 -0.50 0.37
CA LYS A 730 -44.87 -1.01 -0.10
C LYS A 730 -45.91 -1.01 1.02
N SER A 731 -45.54 -1.53 2.20
CA SER A 731 -46.42 -1.49 3.36
C SER A 731 -46.77 -0.06 3.77
N ASN A 732 -45.79 0.83 3.81
CA ASN A 732 -45.98 2.24 4.17
C ASN A 732 -46.89 2.98 3.19
N LEU A 733 -46.72 2.76 1.86
CA LEU A 733 -47.56 3.37 0.84
C LEU A 733 -49.00 2.92 0.97
N TYR A 734 -49.26 1.63 1.21
CA TYR A 734 -50.62 1.13 1.44
C TYR A 734 -51.24 1.71 2.74
N SER A 735 -50.47 1.79 3.82
CA SER A 735 -50.89 2.40 5.06
C SER A 735 -51.22 3.89 4.89
N ALA A 736 -50.34 4.66 4.22
CA ALA A 736 -50.57 6.08 3.94
C ALA A 736 -51.83 6.35 3.03
N SER A 737 -52.18 5.39 2.17
CA SER A 737 -53.38 5.44 1.34
C SER A 737 -54.62 4.86 2.03
N GLY A 738 -54.59 4.56 3.36
CA GLY A 738 -55.68 4.00 4.13
C GLY A 738 -56.02 2.54 3.81
N ARG A 739 -55.22 1.85 3.04
CA ARG A 739 -55.41 0.43 2.65
C ARG A 739 -54.76 -0.53 3.64
N TRP A 740 -55.21 -0.56 4.85
CA TRP A 740 -54.65 -1.30 5.98
C TRP A 740 -54.55 -2.81 5.74
N GLN A 741 -55.61 -3.42 5.15
CA GLN A 741 -55.58 -4.85 4.82
C GLN A 741 -54.46 -5.21 3.86
N CYS A 742 -54.21 -4.39 2.83
CA CYS A 742 -53.11 -4.60 1.89
C CYS A 742 -51.73 -4.46 2.56
N SER A 743 -51.61 -3.53 3.53
CA SER A 743 -50.39 -3.35 4.30
C SER A 743 -50.10 -4.58 5.20
N GLU A 744 -51.12 -5.17 5.83
CA GLU A 744 -50.97 -6.38 6.63
C GLU A 744 -50.60 -7.61 5.81
N LEU A 745 -51.16 -7.77 4.60
CA LEU A 745 -50.79 -8.83 3.69
C LEU A 745 -49.30 -8.75 3.31
N VAL A 746 -48.80 -7.54 3.03
CA VAL A 746 -47.35 -7.32 2.71
C VAL A 746 -46.46 -7.68 3.89
N ARG A 747 -46.91 -7.34 5.13
CA ARG A 747 -46.17 -7.70 6.35
C ARG A 747 -46.20 -9.20 6.66
N ALA A 748 -47.32 -9.85 6.32
CA ALA A 748 -47.45 -11.31 6.43
C ALA A 748 -46.51 -12.01 5.41
N GLU A 749 -46.53 -11.55 4.16
CA GLU A 749 -45.59 -12.01 3.09
C GLU A 749 -44.13 -11.85 3.50
N MET A 750 -43.78 -10.72 4.11
CA MET A 750 -42.42 -10.46 4.58
C MET A 750 -41.99 -11.45 5.68
N ARG A 751 -42.92 -11.78 6.61
CA ARG A 751 -42.67 -12.77 7.69
C ARG A 751 -42.53 -14.17 7.13
N GLU A 752 -43.40 -14.56 6.20
CA GLU A 752 -43.37 -15.87 5.54
C GLU A 752 -42.05 -16.12 4.77
N LYS A 753 -41.57 -15.09 4.10
CA LYS A 753 -40.27 -15.11 3.40
C LYS A 753 -39.06 -15.01 4.32
N GLY A 754 -39.24 -14.89 5.65
CA GLY A 754 -38.13 -14.76 6.61
C GLY A 754 -37.38 -13.43 6.51
N ILE A 755 -37.93 -12.44 5.81
CA ILE A 755 -37.29 -11.13 5.60
C ILE A 755 -37.37 -10.31 6.89
N ARG A 756 -36.23 -9.95 7.47
CA ARG A 756 -36.16 -9.16 8.71
C ARG A 756 -35.86 -7.70 8.42
N LYS A 757 -36.56 -6.81 9.09
CA LYS A 757 -36.30 -5.37 9.07
C LYS A 757 -35.02 -5.10 9.88
N ILE A 758 -34.11 -4.28 9.34
CA ILE A 758 -33.00 -3.76 10.12
C ILE A 758 -33.54 -2.83 11.21
N PRO A 759 -33.28 -3.08 12.50
CA PRO A 759 -33.77 -2.23 13.57
C PRO A 759 -33.14 -0.84 13.49
N GLY A 760 -33.96 0.20 13.70
CA GLY A 760 -33.48 1.57 13.80
C GLY A 760 -32.65 1.75 15.08
N ARG A 761 -31.33 1.88 14.94
CA ARG A 761 -30.39 2.16 16.01
C ARG A 761 -30.03 3.64 15.99
N SER A 762 -30.01 4.28 17.15
CA SER A 762 -29.42 5.60 17.34
C SER A 762 -28.32 5.50 18.40
N TRP A 763 -27.22 6.24 18.23
CA TRP A 763 -26.14 6.22 19.21
C TRP A 763 -25.55 7.60 19.44
N ILE A 764 -24.98 7.76 20.61
CA ILE A 764 -24.24 8.94 21.04
C ILE A 764 -22.94 8.49 21.69
N ILE A 765 -21.90 9.29 21.49
CA ILE A 765 -20.59 9.02 22.07
C ILE A 765 -20.33 10.02 23.18
N LEU A 766 -20.06 9.52 24.38
CA LEU A 766 -19.73 10.33 25.55
C LEU A 766 -18.44 9.79 26.20
N GLY A 767 -17.40 10.62 26.18
CA GLY A 767 -16.06 10.13 26.52
C GLY A 767 -15.60 9.12 25.45
N ASP A 768 -15.19 7.95 25.91
CA ASP A 768 -14.68 6.87 25.06
C ASP A 768 -15.70 5.72 24.88
N LYS A 769 -16.99 5.95 25.28
CA LYS A 769 -18.03 4.94 25.24
C LYS A 769 -19.13 5.29 24.24
N VAL A 770 -19.54 4.30 23.46
CA VAL A 770 -20.67 4.36 22.53
C VAL A 770 -21.92 3.90 23.28
N HIS A 771 -22.90 4.80 23.41
CA HIS A 771 -24.20 4.50 24.01
C HIS A 771 -25.23 4.33 22.91
N SER A 772 -25.74 3.13 22.72
CA SER A 772 -26.69 2.74 21.67
C SER A 772 -28.11 2.61 22.20
N PHE A 773 -29.06 3.04 21.38
CA PHE A 773 -30.49 3.00 21.73
C PHE A 773 -31.30 2.41 20.58
N PHE A 774 -32.25 1.56 20.93
CA PHE A 774 -33.31 1.08 20.05
C PHE A 774 -34.63 1.69 20.44
N ALA A 775 -35.65 1.57 19.59
CA ALA A 775 -36.98 2.03 19.98
C ALA A 775 -37.51 1.24 21.20
N ARG A 776 -37.97 1.97 22.23
CA ARG A 776 -38.44 1.42 23.52
C ARG A 776 -37.39 0.63 24.29
N ASP A 777 -36.14 0.91 24.07
CA ASP A 777 -35.05 0.23 24.76
C ASP A 777 -35.00 0.60 26.25
N LYS A 778 -34.92 -0.43 27.11
CA LYS A 778 -34.80 -0.30 28.57
C LYS A 778 -33.53 -0.96 29.11
N LEU A 779 -32.63 -1.44 28.20
CA LEU A 779 -31.41 -2.17 28.57
C LEU A 779 -30.31 -1.26 29.12
N HIS A 780 -30.37 0.03 28.80
CA HIS A 780 -29.36 0.97 29.25
C HIS A 780 -29.37 1.13 30.78
N SER A 781 -28.18 1.18 31.43
CA SER A 781 -28.06 1.28 32.90
C SER A 781 -28.80 2.47 33.51
N GLN A 782 -28.88 3.59 32.77
CA GLN A 782 -29.61 4.81 33.20
C GLN A 782 -31.00 4.93 32.55
N SER A 783 -31.62 3.83 32.17
CA SER A 783 -32.90 3.87 31.46
C SER A 783 -33.98 4.65 32.23
N LYS A 784 -34.07 4.53 33.57
CA LYS A 784 -35.02 5.26 34.40
C LYS A 784 -34.91 6.78 34.24
N ASP A 785 -33.70 7.31 34.35
CA ASP A 785 -33.42 8.75 34.22
C ASP A 785 -33.71 9.27 32.81
N ILE A 786 -33.34 8.46 31.78
CA ILE A 786 -33.58 8.79 30.38
C ILE A 786 -35.10 8.89 30.11
N TYR A 787 -35.88 7.92 30.58
CA TYR A 787 -37.35 7.92 30.38
C TYR A 787 -38.03 9.06 31.14
N SER A 788 -37.61 9.33 32.40
CA SER A 788 -38.11 10.45 33.17
C SER A 788 -37.76 11.82 32.53
N GLY A 789 -36.51 11.96 32.09
CA GLY A 789 -36.03 13.14 31.38
C GLY A 789 -36.77 13.33 30.03
N LEU A 790 -37.04 12.25 29.29
CA LEU A 790 -37.81 12.32 28.04
C LEU A 790 -39.25 12.74 28.27
N GLN A 791 -39.91 12.24 29.33
CA GLN A 791 -41.26 12.66 29.68
C GLN A 791 -41.35 14.16 29.97
N LEU A 792 -40.43 14.69 30.78
CA LEU A 792 -40.31 16.12 31.05
C LEU A 792 -40.06 16.92 29.75
N LEU A 793 -39.13 16.47 28.90
CA LEU A 793 -38.83 17.12 27.65
C LEU A 793 -40.02 17.15 26.68
N ILE A 794 -40.81 16.08 26.61
CA ILE A 794 -42.06 16.01 25.84
C ILE A 794 -43.06 17.02 26.37
N LEU A 795 -43.28 17.11 27.70
CA LEU A 795 -44.18 18.06 28.29
C LEU A 795 -43.80 19.51 27.99
N GLU A 796 -42.54 19.86 28.08
CA GLU A 796 -42.05 21.20 27.75
C GLU A 796 -42.19 21.52 26.25
N CYS A 797 -41.91 20.54 25.37
CA CYS A 797 -42.13 20.70 23.94
C CYS A 797 -43.62 20.86 23.58
N LEU A 798 -44.53 20.14 24.24
CA LEU A 798 -45.98 20.30 24.07
C LEU A 798 -46.45 21.69 24.50
N LYS A 799 -45.94 22.24 25.62
CA LYS A 799 -46.18 23.64 26.03
C LYS A 799 -45.68 24.65 25.01
N ALA A 800 -44.55 24.35 24.34
CA ALA A 800 -43.98 25.20 23.30
C ALA A 800 -44.73 25.11 21.95
N GLY A 801 -45.77 24.25 21.83
CA GLY A 801 -46.57 24.09 20.63
C GLY A 801 -46.25 22.86 19.76
N TYR A 802 -45.43 21.93 20.25
CA TYR A 802 -45.19 20.66 19.53
C TYR A 802 -46.48 19.80 19.54
N VAL A 803 -46.88 19.33 18.35
CA VAL A 803 -47.98 18.39 18.17
C VAL A 803 -47.45 17.11 17.56
N PRO A 804 -47.59 15.95 18.25
CA PRO A 804 -47.18 14.66 17.70
C PRO A 804 -47.94 14.33 16.43
N ASP A 805 -47.25 14.03 15.35
CA ASP A 805 -47.88 13.65 14.08
C ASP A 805 -48.20 12.15 14.06
N THR A 806 -49.39 11.80 14.52
CA THR A 806 -49.88 10.42 14.61
C THR A 806 -50.17 9.81 13.24
N SER A 807 -50.23 10.61 12.16
CA SER A 807 -50.37 10.10 10.78
C SER A 807 -49.15 9.26 10.33
N LEU A 808 -48.00 9.52 10.93
CA LEU A 808 -46.77 8.78 10.66
C LEU A 808 -46.73 7.39 11.33
N VAL A 809 -47.65 7.10 12.24
CA VAL A 809 -47.77 5.77 12.84
C VAL A 809 -48.64 4.88 11.96
N LEU A 810 -47.98 4.07 11.17
CA LEU A 810 -48.59 3.18 10.19
C LEU A 810 -49.08 1.86 10.81
N HIS A 811 -49.71 1.95 12.00
CA HIS A 811 -50.39 0.85 12.71
C HIS A 811 -51.83 1.24 13.04
N GLU A 812 -52.73 0.28 12.86
CA GLU A 812 -54.14 0.46 13.20
C GLU A 812 -54.30 0.23 14.71
N VAL A 813 -54.08 1.27 15.50
CA VAL A 813 -54.18 1.28 16.96
C VAL A 813 -54.83 2.58 17.44
N GLU A 814 -55.26 2.63 18.69
CA GLU A 814 -55.88 3.82 19.26
C GLU A 814 -54.92 5.03 19.31
N GLU A 815 -55.46 6.24 19.22
CA GLU A 815 -54.69 7.50 19.16
C GLU A 815 -53.68 7.66 20.32
N HIS A 816 -54.02 7.22 21.51
CA HIS A 816 -53.09 7.29 22.64
C HIS A 816 -51.90 6.34 22.46
N GLN A 817 -52.12 5.15 21.92
CA GLN A 817 -51.08 4.20 21.62
C GLN A 817 -50.17 4.69 20.46
N LYS A 818 -50.74 5.37 19.46
CA LYS A 818 -49.95 6.02 18.40
C LYS A 818 -49.00 7.04 18.98
N LYS A 819 -49.41 7.88 19.92
CA LYS A 819 -48.55 8.85 20.61
C LYS A 819 -47.40 8.15 21.36
N ASP A 820 -47.71 7.05 22.05
CA ASP A 820 -46.68 6.27 22.75
C ASP A 820 -45.64 5.64 21.81
N PHE A 821 -46.07 5.20 20.61
CA PHE A 821 -45.12 4.72 19.60
C PHE A 821 -44.16 5.83 19.14
N LEU A 822 -44.63 7.05 18.98
CA LEU A 822 -43.81 8.20 18.56
C LEU A 822 -42.84 8.68 19.66
N PHE A 823 -43.29 8.63 20.93
CA PHE A 823 -42.52 9.20 22.03
C PHE A 823 -41.21 8.45 22.30
N TYR A 824 -41.19 7.13 22.16
CA TYR A 824 -40.04 6.30 22.55
C TYR A 824 -39.20 5.81 21.36
N HIS A 825 -39.03 6.65 20.32
CA HIS A 825 -38.12 6.40 19.25
C HIS A 825 -36.67 6.45 19.72
N SER A 826 -35.78 5.61 19.13
CA SER A 826 -34.34 5.55 19.46
C SER A 826 -33.67 6.91 19.44
N ALA A 827 -33.99 7.77 18.45
CA ALA A 827 -33.41 9.10 18.32
C ALA A 827 -33.83 10.04 19.48
N LYS A 828 -35.09 9.98 19.96
CA LYS A 828 -35.55 10.78 21.11
C LYS A 828 -34.85 10.33 22.39
N LEU A 829 -34.71 9.02 22.61
CA LEU A 829 -33.96 8.47 23.74
C LEU A 829 -32.49 8.91 23.74
N SER A 830 -31.81 8.84 22.59
CA SER A 830 -30.39 9.23 22.47
C SER A 830 -30.17 10.72 22.66
N VAL A 831 -31.05 11.59 22.10
CA VAL A 831 -30.96 13.04 22.33
C VAL A 831 -31.20 13.36 23.80
N THR A 832 -32.22 12.76 24.45
CA THR A 832 -32.47 12.98 25.89
C THR A 832 -31.26 12.55 26.74
N PHE A 833 -30.67 11.39 26.47
CA PHE A 833 -29.46 10.97 27.16
C PHE A 833 -28.32 11.98 26.95
N GLY A 834 -28.12 12.47 25.73
CA GLY A 834 -27.12 13.48 25.42
C GLY A 834 -27.37 14.79 26.21
N LEU A 835 -28.62 15.22 26.35
CA LEU A 835 -28.97 16.41 27.12
C LEU A 835 -28.69 16.24 28.62
N LEU A 836 -28.93 15.05 29.18
CA LEU A 836 -28.69 14.72 30.59
C LEU A 836 -27.18 14.66 30.91
N MET A 837 -26.39 14.08 30.00
CA MET A 837 -25.00 13.75 30.30
C MET A 837 -23.98 14.77 29.81
N THR A 838 -24.37 15.72 28.97
CA THR A 838 -23.47 16.76 28.46
C THR A 838 -23.72 18.10 29.16
N ARG A 839 -22.65 18.86 29.37
CA ARG A 839 -22.73 20.20 30.02
C ARG A 839 -23.67 21.13 29.27
N PRO A 840 -24.44 22.00 29.96
CA PRO A 840 -25.24 23.04 29.31
C PRO A 840 -24.41 23.86 28.31
N GLY A 841 -25.00 24.22 27.18
CA GLY A 841 -24.36 25.00 26.12
C GLY A 841 -23.52 24.20 25.12
N LYS A 842 -23.22 22.92 25.36
CA LYS A 842 -22.54 22.07 24.34
C LYS A 842 -23.56 21.43 23.40
N PRO A 843 -23.26 21.31 22.09
CA PRO A 843 -24.17 20.66 21.16
C PRO A 843 -24.30 19.17 21.49
N VAL A 844 -25.45 18.60 21.22
CA VAL A 844 -25.74 17.16 21.34
C VAL A 844 -25.61 16.53 19.95
N ARG A 845 -24.73 15.54 19.79
CA ARG A 845 -24.50 14.86 18.52
C ARG A 845 -25.01 13.44 18.57
N VAL A 846 -25.90 13.09 17.66
CA VAL A 846 -26.54 11.77 17.57
C VAL A 846 -26.36 11.20 16.17
N MET A 847 -25.98 9.95 16.10
CA MET A 847 -25.92 9.16 14.87
C MET A 847 -27.10 8.21 14.78
N LYS A 848 -27.59 7.96 13.55
CA LYS A 848 -28.71 7.06 13.28
C LYS A 848 -28.48 6.28 12.00
N ASN A 849 -28.74 4.97 12.02
CA ASN A 849 -28.53 4.09 10.87
C ASN A 849 -29.64 4.13 9.81
N VAL A 850 -30.78 4.72 10.13
CA VAL A 850 -31.93 4.87 9.23
C VAL A 850 -32.38 6.33 9.18
N LEU A 851 -33.24 6.68 8.21
CA LEU A 851 -33.79 8.03 8.08
C LEU A 851 -34.48 8.50 9.38
N LEU A 852 -34.36 9.77 9.68
CA LEU A 852 -35.10 10.41 10.75
C LEU A 852 -36.60 10.51 10.33
N CYS A 853 -37.54 10.18 11.18
CA CYS A 853 -38.97 10.36 10.86
C CYS A 853 -39.44 11.80 11.08
N GLY A 854 -40.54 12.23 10.41
CA GLY A 854 -41.07 13.58 10.47
C GLY A 854 -41.34 14.08 11.86
N ASP A 855 -41.92 13.20 12.68
CA ASP A 855 -42.23 13.53 14.07
C ASP A 855 -40.94 13.77 14.91
N CYS A 856 -39.92 12.95 14.78
CA CYS A 856 -38.64 13.20 15.45
C CYS A 856 -37.95 14.48 14.94
N HIS A 857 -38.04 14.76 13.65
CA HIS A 857 -37.50 15.98 13.07
C HIS A 857 -38.16 17.24 13.64
N THR A 858 -39.49 17.26 13.65
CA THR A 858 -40.28 18.32 14.26
C THR A 858 -40.00 18.43 15.75
N PHE A 859 -39.99 17.31 16.48
CA PHE A 859 -39.68 17.31 17.91
C PHE A 859 -38.31 17.95 18.20
N PHE A 860 -37.26 17.66 17.44
CA PHE A 860 -35.91 18.23 17.68
C PHE A 860 -35.84 19.72 17.40
N LYS A 861 -36.65 20.26 16.52
CA LYS A 861 -36.82 21.72 16.38
C LYS A 861 -37.28 22.33 17.70
N TYR A 862 -38.35 21.79 18.29
CA TYR A 862 -38.84 22.27 19.57
C TYR A 862 -37.87 22.03 20.72
N VAL A 863 -37.17 20.88 20.74
CA VAL A 863 -36.11 20.61 21.74
C VAL A 863 -35.02 21.67 21.66
N SER A 864 -34.61 22.08 20.46
CA SER A 864 -33.58 23.12 20.31
C SER A 864 -33.99 24.48 20.86
N VAL A 865 -35.28 24.81 20.79
CA VAL A 865 -35.85 26.03 21.37
C VAL A 865 -35.96 25.94 22.90
N VAL A 866 -36.56 24.85 23.40
CA VAL A 866 -36.82 24.65 24.83
C VAL A 866 -35.54 24.55 25.64
N THR A 867 -34.54 23.81 25.12
CA THR A 867 -33.28 23.57 25.83
C THR A 867 -32.22 24.64 25.52
N LYS A 868 -32.44 25.50 24.51
CA LYS A 868 -31.46 26.47 23.97
C LYS A 868 -30.11 25.80 23.62
N ARG A 869 -30.20 24.58 23.07
CA ARG A 869 -29.05 23.79 22.70
C ARG A 869 -29.12 23.34 21.25
N ASP A 870 -27.97 23.34 20.60
CA ASP A 870 -27.82 22.84 19.24
C ASP A 870 -27.85 21.30 19.24
N ILE A 871 -28.65 20.73 18.33
CA ILE A 871 -28.79 19.28 18.17
C ILE A 871 -28.35 18.92 16.77
N HIS A 872 -27.32 18.10 16.66
CA HIS A 872 -26.79 17.62 15.41
C HIS A 872 -27.17 16.14 15.26
N VAL A 873 -27.96 15.80 14.26
CA VAL A 873 -28.34 14.43 13.96
C VAL A 873 -27.82 14.08 12.57
N ARG A 874 -27.02 13.01 12.48
CA ARG A 874 -26.66 12.38 11.22
C ARG A 874 -27.52 11.16 11.00
N ASP A 875 -28.23 11.10 9.90
CA ASP A 875 -29.01 9.94 9.48
C ASP A 875 -28.53 9.38 8.13
N ALA A 876 -29.29 8.45 7.54
CA ALA A 876 -28.93 7.86 6.24
C ALA A 876 -29.01 8.85 5.06
N SER A 877 -29.66 10.01 5.21
CA SER A 877 -29.79 11.03 4.15
C SER A 877 -28.76 12.16 4.25
N GLY A 878 -28.10 12.34 5.40
CA GLY A 878 -27.15 13.42 5.65
C GLY A 878 -27.26 14.03 7.04
N PHE A 879 -26.87 15.30 7.17
CA PHE A 879 -26.86 16.01 8.44
C PHE A 879 -28.09 16.90 8.61
N HIS A 880 -28.60 16.92 9.85
CA HIS A 880 -29.65 17.79 10.35
C HIS A 880 -29.11 18.59 11.53
N HIS A 881 -28.94 19.89 11.35
CA HIS A 881 -28.51 20.80 12.41
C HIS A 881 -29.72 21.61 12.88
N PHE A 882 -30.18 21.33 14.10
CA PHE A 882 -31.30 22.00 14.73
C PHE A 882 -30.78 23.12 15.65
N VAL A 883 -31.07 24.35 15.26
CA VAL A 883 -30.63 25.56 15.98
C VAL A 883 -31.83 26.50 16.08
N ASN A 884 -32.21 26.89 17.30
CA ASN A 884 -33.31 27.85 17.55
C ASN A 884 -34.61 27.55 16.75
N GLY A 885 -35.03 26.30 16.71
CA GLY A 885 -36.28 25.88 16.05
C GLY A 885 -36.19 25.69 14.52
N LYS A 886 -35.01 25.95 13.92
CA LYS A 886 -34.78 25.74 12.48
C LYS A 886 -33.87 24.54 12.25
N CYS A 887 -34.04 23.87 11.13
CA CYS A 887 -33.15 22.81 10.68
C CYS A 887 -32.37 23.26 9.42
N SER A 888 -31.11 22.87 9.30
CA SER A 888 -30.28 23.13 8.12
C SER A 888 -30.82 22.55 6.82
N CYS A 889 -31.73 21.55 6.91
CA CYS A 889 -32.31 20.92 5.72
C CYS A 889 -33.45 21.72 5.08
N GLY A 890 -33.84 22.87 5.65
CA GLY A 890 -34.95 23.73 5.13
C GLY A 890 -36.30 23.02 5.04
N ASP A 891 -36.54 22.02 5.87
CA ASP A 891 -37.72 21.14 5.89
C ASP A 891 -37.93 20.25 4.66
N ASN A 892 -36.97 20.24 3.74
CA ASN A 892 -36.93 19.38 2.54
C ASN A 892 -36.10 18.11 2.79
N TRP A 893 -36.29 17.48 3.92
CA TRP A 893 -35.45 16.38 4.41
C TRP A 893 -35.95 14.98 4.02
N CYS A 894 -37.14 14.85 3.49
CA CYS A 894 -37.77 13.59 3.10
C CYS A 894 -37.20 13.05 1.80
#